data_67eb6896ba2113267917afb2245d30bb
#
_entry.id   67eb6896ba2113267917afb2245d30bb
#
_cell.length_a   1.000
_cell.length_b   1.000
_cell.length_c   1.000
_cell.angle_alpha   90.00
_cell.angle_beta   90.00
_cell.angle_gamma   90.00
#
_symmetry.space_group_name_H-M   'P 1'
#
loop_
_entity.id
_entity.type
_entity.pdbx_description
1 polymer ?
#
loop_
_entity_poly.entity_id
_entity_poly.type
_entity_poly.pdbx_seq_one_letter_code
_entity_poly.pdbx_strand_id
1 'polypeptide(L)'
;MGTETSEVRLDKDIEILRLEKWLDYASGIDESVHVALPVIQRGSVWKPKQIIDLWDSLFRGMPMGSLMYSPMPANMLVRKVGGQVLEKAKAGTIGLIDGQQRTLAMLIGWNQAGERMDRRIWVDFADKPGDENLFRFHVTTKNQPFGFQKASPSTKLPLGERRAARVNFENTYGTADLSQQFLFENATPHHSKCPFDVKELIELWRAKKGNSSVWIQNVQQMVQRFGNARFSAIELSQIHSTVSKFAAAIERLFQLNVPLIKVDLDFFGGDESAAVTVESEDPPLAILFKRIGTGGTPLSDADYVYSVIKHRIPETYTLVEELHRPGNIARMLSATDVVMTAVRLGTAEFSEAASKPLTDWESPKKQDFHRLIKQPGFLVDGFLPLIKTDALLQAFTALGVLLEYQKETNPIGIPSHAFPLLNRPLVQVLLRWIRIVQRSHPVDLSSVLSESRSEVLRFVMYWQLCVIDPRKASLLAFEVLASTKPEASFPGCEMCRIFLNKEVAVPVLSPTWIEKTKRDVALSPADLTRLRGWTRFDTKQATKEEKTVIDFYQRWWGNGRTYVHPLLLWLQRETVAGFDGSPVAGRDEDTPYDYDHICPANHWGNWTGEKGPDRLINFLVNGDDTGHWHVGNSIGNMRVWQSEKNRSDGAAAPIKKLELDNPASSSALIAQSAIDASQIEGWTGCSGERNWNEKRVQAFQQVVEQRAFALYKRFYTELGFSEWSATSA
;
A
#
# COMPACT_ATOMS: atom_id res chain seq x y z
N MET A 1 30.47 -55.11 -31.91
CA MET A 1 30.19 -53.66 -32.04
C MET A 1 29.54 -53.22 -30.76
N GLY A 2 30.33 -52.71 -29.83
CA GLY A 2 29.84 -52.17 -28.55
C GLY A 2 29.29 -50.77 -28.77
N THR A 3 28.07 -50.58 -28.37
CA THR A 3 27.46 -49.25 -28.27
C THR A 3 28.06 -48.60 -27.04
N GLU A 4 29.04 -47.72 -27.23
CA GLU A 4 29.45 -46.75 -26.23
C GLU A 4 28.25 -45.80 -26.01
N THR A 5 27.57 -45.97 -24.89
CA THR A 5 26.70 -44.94 -24.32
C THR A 5 27.61 -43.82 -23.88
N SER A 6 27.65 -42.77 -24.64
CA SER A 6 28.29 -41.51 -24.21
C SER A 6 27.61 -41.01 -22.93
N GLU A 7 28.25 -41.30 -21.77
CA GLU A 7 27.91 -40.58 -20.53
C GLU A 7 28.14 -39.09 -20.79
N VAL A 8 27.04 -38.34 -20.87
CA VAL A 8 27.09 -36.89 -20.82
C VAL A 8 27.64 -36.54 -19.43
N ARG A 9 28.93 -36.29 -19.31
CA ARG A 9 29.53 -35.70 -18.12
C ARG A 9 28.90 -34.32 -17.96
N LEU A 10 27.93 -34.24 -17.05
CA LEU A 10 27.43 -32.94 -16.57
C LEU A 10 28.63 -32.19 -15.98
N ASP A 11 28.80 -30.95 -16.42
CA ASP A 11 29.85 -30.06 -15.95
C ASP A 11 29.80 -29.93 -14.43
N LYS A 12 30.94 -29.74 -13.75
CA LYS A 12 31.03 -29.65 -12.28
C LYS A 12 30.19 -28.53 -11.66
N ASP A 13 29.68 -27.63 -12.49
CA ASP A 13 28.89 -26.46 -12.05
C ASP A 13 27.38 -26.70 -12.07
N ILE A 14 26.91 -27.88 -12.45
CA ILE A 14 25.48 -28.23 -12.42
C ILE A 14 25.28 -29.44 -11.53
N GLU A 15 24.52 -29.26 -10.49
CA GLU A 15 24.08 -30.32 -9.57
C GLU A 15 22.59 -30.60 -9.78
N ILE A 16 22.19 -31.85 -9.69
CA ILE A 16 20.78 -32.26 -9.70
C ILE A 16 20.42 -32.72 -8.30
N LEU A 17 19.53 -31.98 -7.63
CA LEU A 17 19.11 -32.29 -6.29
C LEU A 17 17.63 -32.67 -6.26
N ARG A 18 17.21 -33.57 -5.37
CA ARG A 18 15.78 -33.76 -5.08
C ARG A 18 15.16 -32.47 -4.56
N LEU A 19 13.98 -32.16 -5.04
CA LEU A 19 13.24 -30.96 -4.57
C LEU A 19 13.07 -30.99 -3.05
N GLU A 20 12.71 -32.12 -2.47
CA GLU A 20 12.62 -32.33 -1.02
C GLU A 20 13.90 -31.87 -0.31
N LYS A 21 15.05 -32.32 -0.77
CA LYS A 21 16.35 -32.00 -0.17
C LYS A 21 16.66 -30.51 -0.24
N TRP A 22 16.36 -29.88 -1.40
CA TRP A 22 16.48 -28.43 -1.54
C TRP A 22 15.62 -27.67 -0.54
N LEU A 23 14.36 -28.08 -0.39
CA LEU A 23 13.43 -27.40 0.54
C LEU A 23 13.82 -27.63 1.99
N ASP A 24 14.38 -28.78 2.34
CA ASP A 24 14.91 -29.04 3.68
C ASP A 24 16.12 -28.15 4.00
N TYR A 25 17.02 -27.93 3.03
CA TYR A 25 18.10 -26.96 3.18
C TYR A 25 17.57 -25.52 3.30
N ALA A 26 16.69 -25.12 2.40
CA ALA A 26 16.15 -23.76 2.37
C ALA A 26 15.28 -23.41 3.59
N SER A 27 14.63 -24.41 4.20
CA SER A 27 13.83 -24.26 5.42
C SER A 27 14.64 -24.36 6.71
N GLY A 28 15.88 -24.83 6.64
CA GLY A 28 16.71 -25.09 7.82
C GLY A 28 16.34 -26.37 8.58
N ILE A 29 15.55 -27.28 8.01
CA ILE A 29 15.28 -28.62 8.58
C ILE A 29 16.55 -29.44 8.52
N ASP A 30 17.28 -29.37 7.42
CA ASP A 30 18.62 -29.98 7.27
C ASP A 30 19.67 -28.87 7.33
N GLU A 31 20.36 -28.77 8.46
CA GLU A 31 21.38 -27.77 8.71
C GLU A 31 22.74 -28.09 8.10
N SER A 32 22.88 -29.23 7.35
CA SER A 32 24.13 -29.59 6.71
C SER A 32 24.56 -28.60 5.62
N VAL A 33 23.61 -27.89 5.03
CA VAL A 33 23.81 -26.77 4.10
C VAL A 33 23.01 -25.57 4.51
N HIS A 34 23.67 -24.46 4.77
CA HIS A 34 22.99 -23.18 5.07
C HIS A 34 22.69 -22.45 3.77
N VAL A 35 21.38 -22.32 3.45
CA VAL A 35 20.92 -21.51 2.33
C VAL A 35 20.54 -20.11 2.83
N ALA A 36 21.10 -19.10 2.20
CA ALA A 36 20.84 -17.71 2.56
C ALA A 36 20.52 -16.85 1.32
N LEU A 37 19.95 -15.69 1.55
CA LEU A 37 19.66 -14.70 0.52
C LEU A 37 20.68 -13.56 0.62
N PRO A 38 21.40 -13.22 -0.46
CA PRO A 38 22.18 -11.98 -0.50
C PRO A 38 21.31 -10.77 -0.21
N VAL A 39 21.81 -9.79 0.54
CA VAL A 39 21.05 -8.57 0.93
C VAL A 39 20.53 -7.79 -0.28
N ILE A 40 21.23 -7.87 -1.40
CA ILE A 40 20.83 -7.22 -2.66
C ILE A 40 19.45 -7.67 -3.16
N GLN A 41 18.97 -8.84 -2.78
CA GLN A 41 17.69 -9.38 -3.26
C GLN A 41 16.50 -8.64 -2.64
N ARG A 42 15.42 -8.53 -3.41
CA ARG A 42 14.14 -7.97 -2.97
C ARG A 42 13.34 -8.97 -2.11
N GLY A 43 12.35 -8.48 -1.38
CA GLY A 43 11.42 -9.34 -0.62
C GLY A 43 10.50 -10.17 -1.53
N SER A 44 9.61 -10.96 -0.92
CA SER A 44 8.59 -11.73 -1.65
C SER A 44 7.61 -10.79 -2.35
N VAL A 45 7.44 -10.95 -3.66
CA VAL A 45 6.54 -10.12 -4.50
C VAL A 45 5.45 -10.94 -5.19
N TRP A 46 5.50 -12.28 -5.13
CA TRP A 46 4.51 -13.13 -5.79
C TRP A 46 3.12 -12.98 -5.18
N LYS A 47 2.14 -12.92 -6.07
CA LYS A 47 0.71 -12.86 -5.73
C LYS A 47 0.15 -14.28 -5.52
N PRO A 48 -1.00 -14.44 -4.85
CA PRO A 48 -1.64 -15.73 -4.62
C PRO A 48 -1.78 -16.60 -5.87
N LYS A 49 -2.16 -16.00 -7.02
CA LYS A 49 -2.27 -16.74 -8.27
C LYS A 49 -0.95 -17.41 -8.68
N GLN A 50 0.17 -16.69 -8.61
CA GLN A 50 1.49 -17.22 -8.98
C GLN A 50 1.93 -18.39 -8.06
N ILE A 51 1.55 -18.31 -6.77
CA ILE A 51 1.80 -19.39 -5.80
C ILE A 51 0.99 -20.63 -6.18
N ILE A 52 -0.30 -20.46 -6.49
CA ILE A 52 -1.19 -21.54 -6.93
C ILE A 52 -0.67 -22.19 -8.21
N ASP A 53 -0.31 -21.39 -9.21
CA ASP A 53 0.19 -21.89 -10.50
C ASP A 53 1.49 -22.71 -10.33
N LEU A 54 2.37 -22.28 -9.43
CA LEU A 54 3.59 -23.04 -9.11
C LEU A 54 3.24 -24.38 -8.46
N TRP A 55 2.40 -24.40 -7.44
CA TRP A 55 2.04 -25.63 -6.74
C TRP A 55 1.28 -26.60 -7.65
N ASP A 56 0.41 -26.11 -8.53
CA ASP A 56 -0.24 -26.94 -9.55
C ASP A 56 0.79 -27.57 -10.48
N SER A 57 1.79 -26.82 -10.94
CA SER A 57 2.88 -27.32 -11.78
C SER A 57 3.69 -28.40 -11.08
N LEU A 58 4.02 -28.20 -9.80
CA LEU A 58 4.75 -29.17 -8.99
C LEU A 58 3.99 -30.49 -8.84
N PHE A 59 2.70 -30.44 -8.53
CA PHE A 59 1.85 -31.63 -8.40
C PHE A 59 1.61 -32.35 -9.74
N ARG A 60 1.74 -31.65 -10.87
CA ARG A 60 1.77 -32.26 -12.20
C ARG A 60 3.11 -32.96 -12.52
N GLY A 61 4.14 -32.71 -11.73
CA GLY A 61 5.49 -33.16 -12.02
C GLY A 61 6.20 -32.31 -13.09
N MET A 62 5.74 -31.09 -13.32
CA MET A 62 6.37 -30.17 -14.27
C MET A 62 7.65 -29.59 -13.70
N PRO A 63 8.71 -29.42 -14.52
CA PRO A 63 9.94 -28.81 -14.06
C PRO A 63 9.71 -27.34 -13.70
N MET A 64 10.24 -26.94 -12.56
CA MET A 64 10.15 -25.56 -12.06
C MET A 64 11.24 -24.61 -12.60
N GLY A 65 12.09 -25.08 -13.49
CA GLY A 65 13.30 -24.39 -13.93
C GLY A 65 14.49 -24.64 -13.00
N SER A 66 15.65 -24.09 -13.36
CA SER A 66 16.87 -24.17 -12.54
C SER A 66 16.88 -23.12 -11.44
N LEU A 67 17.62 -23.38 -10.37
CA LEU A 67 18.01 -22.42 -9.36
C LEU A 67 19.50 -22.08 -9.53
N MET A 68 19.87 -20.84 -9.20
CA MET A 68 21.27 -20.42 -9.22
C MET A 68 21.75 -20.12 -7.81
N TYR A 69 22.89 -20.65 -7.45
CA TYR A 69 23.50 -20.40 -6.15
C TYR A 69 24.99 -20.09 -6.26
N SER A 70 25.53 -19.52 -5.21
CA SER A 70 26.96 -19.32 -5.09
C SER A 70 27.45 -19.53 -3.65
N PRO A 71 28.64 -20.05 -3.45
CA PRO A 71 29.30 -20.02 -2.15
C PRO A 71 29.41 -18.56 -1.66
N MET A 72 29.13 -18.33 -0.39
CA MET A 72 29.21 -17.00 0.19
C MET A 72 30.44 -16.87 1.08
N PRO A 73 31.16 -15.72 1.04
CA PRO A 73 32.21 -15.43 2.00
C PRO A 73 31.71 -15.53 3.43
N ALA A 74 32.49 -16.10 4.33
CA ALA A 74 32.19 -16.09 5.75
C ALA A 74 32.11 -14.65 6.25
N ASN A 75 31.25 -14.41 7.23
CA ASN A 75 30.94 -13.09 7.81
C ASN A 75 30.21 -12.09 6.91
N MET A 76 29.95 -12.40 5.65
CA MET A 76 29.09 -11.54 4.80
C MET A 76 27.69 -11.45 5.40
N LEU A 77 27.07 -10.25 5.37
CA LEU A 77 25.70 -10.09 5.80
C LEU A 77 24.72 -10.72 4.81
N VAL A 78 23.84 -11.55 5.31
CA VAL A 78 22.86 -12.33 4.54
C VAL A 78 21.51 -12.33 5.29
N ARG A 79 20.47 -12.77 4.60
CA ARG A 79 19.16 -13.08 5.21
C ARG A 79 18.90 -14.57 5.10
N LYS A 80 18.23 -15.13 6.10
CA LYS A 80 17.62 -16.46 5.93
C LYS A 80 16.60 -16.45 4.81
N VAL A 81 16.41 -17.58 4.15
CA VAL A 81 15.31 -17.74 3.21
C VAL A 81 13.99 -17.66 3.97
N GLY A 82 13.15 -16.65 3.65
CA GLY A 82 11.92 -16.37 4.40
C GLY A 82 12.10 -15.42 5.59
N GLY A 83 13.32 -15.14 6.03
CA GLY A 83 13.62 -14.24 7.13
C GLY A 83 13.85 -12.79 6.71
N GLN A 84 13.67 -11.88 7.66
CA GLN A 84 13.93 -10.44 7.49
C GLN A 84 15.19 -9.98 8.22
N VAL A 85 15.64 -10.74 9.20
CA VAL A 85 16.81 -10.37 10.02
C VAL A 85 18.11 -10.66 9.28
N LEU A 86 19.04 -9.70 9.32
CA LEU A 86 20.39 -9.89 8.82
C LEU A 86 21.21 -10.73 9.80
N GLU A 87 21.95 -11.69 9.27
CA GLU A 87 22.91 -12.50 10.02
C GLU A 87 24.24 -12.59 9.26
N LYS A 88 25.30 -12.95 9.95
CA LYS A 88 26.59 -13.24 9.30
C LYS A 88 26.57 -14.63 8.71
N ALA A 89 26.97 -14.72 7.44
CA ALA A 89 27.14 -16.03 6.77
C ALA A 89 28.18 -16.89 7.52
N LYS A 90 27.82 -18.14 7.75
CA LYS A 90 28.74 -19.15 8.29
C LYS A 90 29.63 -19.69 7.17
N ALA A 91 30.73 -20.33 7.50
CA ALA A 91 31.53 -21.08 6.52
C ALA A 91 30.64 -22.14 5.85
N GLY A 92 30.71 -22.25 4.53
CA GLY A 92 29.89 -23.17 3.75
C GLY A 92 28.44 -22.68 3.46
N THR A 93 28.08 -21.47 3.83
CA THR A 93 26.81 -20.89 3.42
C THR A 93 26.74 -20.70 1.91
N ILE A 94 25.63 -21.10 1.30
CA ILE A 94 25.32 -20.86 -0.11
C ILE A 94 24.29 -19.75 -0.25
N GLY A 95 24.58 -18.78 -1.11
CA GLY A 95 23.67 -17.69 -1.44
C GLY A 95 22.79 -18.06 -2.62
N LEU A 96 21.49 -18.08 -2.45
CA LEU A 96 20.53 -18.28 -3.54
C LEU A 96 20.49 -17.02 -4.42
N ILE A 97 20.98 -17.12 -5.64
CA ILE A 97 21.09 -16.01 -6.61
C ILE A 97 19.81 -15.85 -7.44
N ASP A 98 19.29 -16.95 -7.99
CA ASP A 98 18.00 -16.98 -8.69
C ASP A 98 17.11 -18.10 -8.16
N GLY A 99 15.78 -17.88 -8.29
CA GLY A 99 14.78 -18.81 -7.80
C GLY A 99 14.25 -18.47 -6.40
N GLN A 100 14.61 -17.32 -5.83
CA GLN A 100 14.12 -16.87 -4.53
C GLN A 100 12.59 -16.93 -4.42
N GLN A 101 11.87 -16.33 -5.39
CA GLN A 101 10.41 -16.28 -5.34
C GLN A 101 9.78 -17.66 -5.43
N ARG A 102 10.35 -18.55 -6.25
CA ARG A 102 9.94 -19.95 -6.38
C ARG A 102 10.17 -20.70 -5.07
N THR A 103 11.37 -20.58 -4.49
CA THR A 103 11.71 -21.20 -3.21
C THR A 103 10.79 -20.72 -2.09
N LEU A 104 10.57 -19.41 -1.96
CA LEU A 104 9.66 -18.85 -0.96
C LEU A 104 8.21 -19.34 -1.15
N ALA A 105 7.72 -19.42 -2.38
CA ALA A 105 6.38 -19.93 -2.66
C ALA A 105 6.24 -21.43 -2.34
N MET A 106 7.28 -22.22 -2.54
CA MET A 106 7.30 -23.64 -2.17
C MET A 106 7.34 -23.83 -0.66
N LEU A 107 8.08 -22.98 0.06
CA LEU A 107 8.17 -23.07 1.52
C LEU A 107 6.83 -22.81 2.20
N ILE A 108 5.86 -22.14 1.55
CA ILE A 108 4.50 -21.92 2.09
C ILE A 108 3.79 -23.25 2.39
N GLY A 109 3.96 -24.25 1.55
CA GLY A 109 3.40 -25.60 1.74
C GLY A 109 4.41 -26.62 2.30
N TRP A 110 5.59 -26.16 2.74
CA TRP A 110 6.62 -26.99 3.35
C TRP A 110 6.78 -26.66 4.83
N ASN A 111 7.52 -27.46 5.60
CA ASN A 111 7.79 -27.12 6.98
C ASN A 111 8.84 -26.00 7.06
N GLN A 112 8.71 -25.12 8.05
CA GLN A 112 9.66 -24.05 8.32
C GLN A 112 10.20 -24.13 9.73
N ALA A 113 11.52 -24.14 9.87
CA ALA A 113 12.17 -23.95 11.15
C ALA A 113 12.34 -22.45 11.42
N GLY A 114 11.57 -21.90 12.34
CA GLY A 114 11.94 -20.68 13.05
C GLY A 114 11.24 -19.36 12.70
N GLU A 115 10.58 -19.21 11.56
CA GLU A 115 9.81 -17.98 11.29
C GLU A 115 8.38 -18.27 10.86
N ARG A 116 7.44 -17.45 11.36
CA ARG A 116 6.02 -17.58 11.04
C ARG A 116 5.77 -17.11 9.62
N MET A 117 5.31 -18.03 8.76
CA MET A 117 4.80 -17.63 7.46
C MET A 117 3.53 -16.80 7.60
N ASP A 118 3.46 -15.71 6.85
CA ASP A 118 2.26 -14.89 6.74
C ASP A 118 1.26 -15.42 5.70
N ARG A 119 1.48 -16.65 5.18
CA ARG A 119 0.69 -17.25 4.10
C ARG A 119 0.54 -18.75 4.30
N ARG A 120 -0.62 -19.29 3.87
CA ARG A 120 -0.92 -20.73 3.82
C ARG A 120 -1.48 -21.07 2.44
N ILE A 121 -1.19 -22.29 1.96
CA ILE A 121 -1.79 -22.85 0.76
C ILE A 121 -2.67 -24.03 1.12
N TRP A 122 -3.85 -24.08 0.55
CA TRP A 122 -4.88 -25.06 0.81
C TRP A 122 -5.25 -25.81 -0.46
N VAL A 123 -5.56 -27.10 -0.35
CA VAL A 123 -6.24 -27.88 -1.38
C VAL A 123 -7.67 -28.15 -0.93
N ASP A 124 -8.64 -27.95 -1.83
CA ASP A 124 -10.04 -28.30 -1.58
C ASP A 124 -10.41 -29.58 -2.34
N PHE A 125 -10.65 -30.64 -1.59
CA PHE A 125 -10.96 -31.94 -2.17
C PHE A 125 -12.37 -32.09 -2.70
N ALA A 126 -13.32 -31.23 -2.29
CA ALA A 126 -14.72 -31.28 -2.68
C ALA A 126 -15.08 -30.35 -3.84
N ASP A 127 -14.22 -29.39 -4.16
CA ASP A 127 -14.51 -28.41 -5.19
C ASP A 127 -13.84 -28.79 -6.53
N LYS A 128 -14.52 -28.45 -7.63
CA LYS A 128 -13.94 -28.70 -8.96
C LYS A 128 -12.74 -27.78 -9.18
N PRO A 129 -11.63 -28.29 -9.75
CA PRO A 129 -10.55 -27.45 -10.17
C PRO A 129 -11.02 -26.43 -11.21
N GLY A 130 -10.29 -25.31 -11.35
CA GLY A 130 -10.47 -24.39 -12.48
C GLY A 130 -10.03 -25.07 -13.79
N ASP A 131 -10.37 -24.47 -14.91
CA ASP A 131 -10.17 -25.06 -16.24
C ASP A 131 -8.72 -25.50 -16.54
N GLU A 132 -7.75 -24.83 -15.89
CA GLU A 132 -6.32 -25.07 -16.10
C GLU A 132 -5.64 -25.85 -14.97
N ASN A 133 -6.25 -26.00 -13.80
CA ASN A 133 -5.61 -26.58 -12.61
C ASN A 133 -5.95 -28.06 -12.41
N LEU A 134 -5.01 -28.82 -11.83
CA LEU A 134 -5.22 -30.24 -11.50
C LEU A 134 -6.11 -30.40 -10.25
N PHE A 135 -5.95 -29.51 -9.28
CA PHE A 135 -6.72 -29.45 -8.05
C PHE A 135 -7.23 -28.02 -7.79
N ARG A 136 -8.22 -27.90 -6.92
CA ARG A 136 -8.65 -26.58 -6.44
C ARG A 136 -7.73 -26.15 -5.31
N PHE A 137 -6.95 -25.09 -5.55
CA PHE A 137 -6.11 -24.46 -4.53
C PHE A 137 -6.65 -23.11 -4.08
N HIS A 138 -6.38 -22.78 -2.82
CA HIS A 138 -6.61 -21.47 -2.25
C HIS A 138 -5.36 -21.00 -1.51
N VAL A 139 -5.20 -19.69 -1.39
CA VAL A 139 -4.17 -19.08 -0.54
C VAL A 139 -4.87 -18.22 0.49
N THR A 140 -4.43 -18.31 1.74
CA THR A 140 -4.79 -17.36 2.79
C THR A 140 -3.55 -16.60 3.23
N THR A 141 -3.73 -15.37 3.70
CA THR A 141 -2.67 -14.55 4.29
C THR A 141 -3.10 -14.09 5.67
N LYS A 142 -2.14 -13.66 6.48
CA LYS A 142 -2.45 -13.11 7.81
C LYS A 142 -3.49 -11.98 7.74
N ASN A 143 -3.44 -11.14 6.69
CA ASN A 143 -4.36 -10.03 6.48
C ASN A 143 -5.64 -10.42 5.73
N GLN A 144 -5.64 -11.57 5.05
CA GLN A 144 -6.82 -12.17 4.39
C GLN A 144 -6.98 -13.63 4.87
N PRO A 145 -7.35 -13.85 6.14
CA PRO A 145 -7.42 -15.18 6.73
C PRO A 145 -8.50 -16.06 6.09
N PHE A 146 -9.50 -15.45 5.47
CA PHE A 146 -10.56 -16.15 4.72
C PHE A 146 -10.25 -16.30 3.22
N GLY A 147 -9.06 -15.86 2.77
CA GLY A 147 -8.57 -16.01 1.40
C GLY A 147 -9.06 -14.95 0.42
N PHE A 148 -9.10 -15.33 -0.85
CA PHE A 148 -9.33 -14.47 -2.00
C PHE A 148 -10.50 -14.99 -2.85
N GLN A 149 -10.89 -14.22 -3.86
CA GLN A 149 -11.97 -14.62 -4.78
C GLN A 149 -11.59 -15.87 -5.56
N LYS A 150 -12.53 -16.80 -5.68
CA LYS A 150 -12.33 -18.07 -6.37
C LYS A 150 -11.99 -17.89 -7.86
N ALA A 151 -12.66 -16.98 -8.53
CA ALA A 151 -12.44 -16.70 -9.95
C ALA A 151 -11.17 -15.85 -10.21
N SER A 152 -10.71 -15.11 -9.22
CA SER A 152 -9.54 -14.25 -9.30
C SER A 152 -8.70 -14.38 -8.02
N PRO A 153 -7.85 -15.40 -7.90
CA PRO A 153 -7.15 -15.73 -6.64
C PRO A 153 -6.22 -14.65 -6.07
N SER A 154 -5.99 -13.58 -6.79
CA SER A 154 -5.22 -12.41 -6.31
C SER A 154 -6.10 -11.19 -5.96
N THR A 155 -7.42 -11.33 -6.06
CA THR A 155 -8.39 -10.29 -5.73
C THR A 155 -9.01 -10.60 -4.37
N LYS A 156 -9.02 -9.63 -3.46
CA LYS A 156 -9.63 -9.77 -2.13
C LYS A 156 -11.11 -10.16 -2.24
N LEU A 157 -11.61 -10.93 -1.27
CA LEU A 157 -13.03 -11.21 -1.17
C LEU A 157 -13.83 -9.90 -1.07
N PRO A 158 -15.01 -9.82 -1.69
CA PRO A 158 -15.96 -8.74 -1.42
C PRO A 158 -16.24 -8.62 0.08
N LEU A 159 -16.51 -7.42 0.53
CA LEU A 159 -16.68 -7.17 1.96
C LEU A 159 -17.84 -7.94 2.59
N GLY A 160 -18.94 -8.13 1.84
CA GLY A 160 -20.07 -8.95 2.29
C GLY A 160 -19.65 -10.40 2.56
N GLU A 161 -18.82 -10.97 1.70
CA GLU A 161 -18.31 -12.33 1.85
C GLU A 161 -17.33 -12.45 3.03
N ARG A 162 -16.47 -11.44 3.23
CA ARG A 162 -15.56 -11.42 4.40
C ARG A 162 -16.33 -11.35 5.73
N ARG A 163 -17.43 -10.58 5.78
CA ARG A 163 -18.32 -10.55 6.95
C ARG A 163 -19.00 -11.90 7.18
N ALA A 164 -19.57 -12.49 6.13
CA ALA A 164 -20.18 -13.79 6.23
C ALA A 164 -19.17 -14.85 6.73
N ALA A 165 -17.95 -14.81 6.20
CA ALA A 165 -16.87 -15.70 6.65
C ALA A 165 -16.53 -15.47 8.12
N ARG A 166 -16.44 -14.22 8.57
CA ARG A 166 -16.16 -13.85 9.96
C ARG A 166 -17.29 -14.30 10.89
N VAL A 167 -18.54 -14.03 10.54
CA VAL A 167 -19.71 -14.49 11.33
C VAL A 167 -19.73 -16.01 11.46
N ASN A 168 -19.46 -16.74 10.37
CA ASN A 168 -19.37 -18.19 10.41
C ASN A 168 -18.22 -18.67 11.33
N PHE A 169 -17.10 -17.97 11.31
CA PHE A 169 -15.97 -18.26 12.19
C PHE A 169 -16.33 -18.00 13.66
N GLU A 170 -16.94 -16.85 13.96
CA GLU A 170 -17.39 -16.46 15.30
C GLU A 170 -18.43 -17.46 15.86
N ASN A 171 -19.34 -17.94 15.02
CA ASN A 171 -20.31 -18.98 15.39
C ASN A 171 -19.63 -20.32 15.72
N THR A 172 -18.45 -20.59 15.17
CA THR A 172 -17.73 -21.85 15.39
C THR A 172 -16.78 -21.78 16.59
N TYR A 173 -16.05 -20.66 16.72
CA TYR A 173 -14.96 -20.50 17.69
C TYR A 173 -15.28 -19.53 18.83
N GLY A 174 -16.39 -18.81 18.76
CA GLY A 174 -16.75 -17.75 19.70
C GLY A 174 -16.04 -16.42 19.37
N THR A 175 -16.28 -15.42 20.21
CA THR A 175 -15.79 -14.04 20.01
C THR A 175 -14.66 -13.67 21.00
N ALA A 176 -14.14 -14.62 21.76
CA ALA A 176 -13.17 -14.35 22.81
C ALA A 176 -11.78 -13.91 22.29
N ASP A 177 -11.36 -14.45 21.16
CA ASP A 177 -10.13 -14.04 20.48
C ASP A 177 -10.38 -13.95 18.97
N LEU A 178 -10.38 -12.73 18.46
CA LEU A 178 -10.50 -12.41 17.03
C LEU A 178 -9.24 -11.70 16.54
N SER A 179 -8.11 -11.91 17.21
CA SER A 179 -6.82 -11.38 16.75
C SER A 179 -6.49 -11.90 15.34
N GLN A 180 -5.80 -11.09 14.59
CA GLN A 180 -5.36 -11.43 13.22
C GLN A 180 -4.56 -12.74 13.19
N GLN A 181 -3.78 -13.01 14.25
CA GLN A 181 -3.00 -14.23 14.36
C GLN A 181 -3.90 -15.45 14.58
N PHE A 182 -4.87 -15.36 15.50
CA PHE A 182 -5.81 -16.45 15.77
C PHE A 182 -6.69 -16.77 14.55
N LEU A 183 -7.19 -15.73 13.86
CA LEU A 183 -7.91 -15.88 12.61
C LEU A 183 -7.05 -16.59 11.54
N PHE A 184 -5.81 -16.17 11.37
CA PHE A 184 -4.91 -16.77 10.38
C PHE A 184 -4.61 -18.25 10.66
N GLU A 185 -4.45 -18.62 11.92
CA GLU A 185 -4.15 -20.00 12.34
C GLU A 185 -5.36 -20.93 12.24
N ASN A 186 -6.58 -20.44 12.46
CA ASN A 186 -7.77 -21.25 12.61
C ASN A 186 -8.80 -21.11 11.49
N ALA A 187 -8.77 -20.03 10.71
CA ALA A 187 -9.72 -19.85 9.61
C ALA A 187 -9.33 -20.69 8.40
N THR A 188 -10.36 -21.06 7.64
CA THR A 188 -10.24 -21.73 6.34
C THR A 188 -10.71 -20.79 5.22
N PRO A 189 -10.30 -21.04 3.95
CA PRO A 189 -10.76 -20.22 2.84
C PRO A 189 -12.30 -20.22 2.70
N HIS A 190 -12.90 -19.04 2.60
CA HIS A 190 -14.35 -18.86 2.57
C HIS A 190 -15.05 -19.63 1.44
N HIS A 191 -14.43 -19.65 0.26
CA HIS A 191 -15.00 -20.35 -0.91
C HIS A 191 -14.67 -21.84 -0.97
N SER A 192 -14.09 -22.41 0.09
CA SER A 192 -13.74 -23.82 0.13
C SER A 192 -14.88 -24.67 0.71
N LYS A 193 -14.97 -25.93 0.26
CA LYS A 193 -15.93 -26.91 0.72
C LYS A 193 -15.32 -27.95 1.65
N CYS A 194 -14.11 -28.42 1.30
CA CYS A 194 -13.35 -29.42 2.05
C CYS A 194 -11.84 -29.09 2.00
N PRO A 195 -11.42 -27.98 2.63
CA PRO A 195 -10.05 -27.50 2.56
C PRO A 195 -9.13 -28.24 3.52
N PHE A 196 -7.93 -28.54 3.05
CA PHE A 196 -6.82 -29.05 3.86
C PHE A 196 -5.56 -28.24 3.57
N ASP A 197 -4.80 -27.93 4.61
CA ASP A 197 -3.52 -27.26 4.49
C ASP A 197 -2.52 -28.21 3.79
N VAL A 198 -1.91 -27.76 2.71
CA VAL A 198 -0.95 -28.55 1.94
C VAL A 198 0.27 -28.92 2.78
N LYS A 199 0.69 -28.04 3.68
CA LYS A 199 1.78 -28.32 4.61
C LYS A 199 1.47 -29.51 5.53
N GLU A 200 0.29 -29.52 6.15
CA GLU A 200 -0.14 -30.61 7.02
C GLU A 200 -0.22 -31.95 6.26
N LEU A 201 -0.66 -31.92 5.01
CA LEU A 201 -0.74 -33.11 4.16
C LEU A 201 0.67 -33.64 3.78
N ILE A 202 1.63 -32.75 3.54
CA ILE A 202 3.03 -33.12 3.25
C ILE A 202 3.71 -33.65 4.52
N GLU A 203 3.48 -33.04 5.67
CA GLU A 203 3.99 -33.53 6.96
C GLU A 203 3.44 -34.94 7.29
N LEU A 204 2.15 -35.16 7.05
CA LEU A 204 1.55 -36.49 7.19
C LEU A 204 2.17 -37.51 6.23
N TRP A 205 2.48 -37.11 4.98
CA TRP A 205 3.18 -37.98 4.02
C TRP A 205 4.55 -38.42 4.52
N ARG A 206 5.33 -37.49 5.04
CA ARG A 206 6.64 -37.77 5.63
C ARG A 206 6.52 -38.64 6.87
N ALA A 207 5.57 -38.35 7.76
CA ALA A 207 5.33 -39.18 8.95
C ALA A 207 4.92 -40.61 8.62
N LYS A 208 4.26 -40.83 7.48
CA LYS A 208 3.90 -42.15 6.98
C LYS A 208 4.97 -42.75 6.06
N LYS A 209 6.18 -42.18 6.00
CA LYS A 209 7.34 -42.65 5.21
C LYS A 209 7.00 -42.87 3.73
N GLY A 210 6.13 -42.02 3.14
CA GLY A 210 5.70 -42.15 1.75
C GLY A 210 4.76 -43.31 1.46
N ASN A 211 4.18 -43.96 2.47
CA ASN A 211 3.21 -45.02 2.27
C ASN A 211 1.85 -44.45 1.84
N SER A 212 1.62 -44.44 0.54
CA SER A 212 0.45 -43.87 -0.11
C SER A 212 -0.87 -44.45 0.43
N SER A 213 -0.95 -45.76 0.61
CA SER A 213 -2.19 -46.39 1.11
C SER A 213 -2.55 -45.96 2.52
N VAL A 214 -1.57 -45.92 3.43
CA VAL A 214 -1.77 -45.46 4.81
C VAL A 214 -2.09 -43.97 4.84
N TRP A 215 -1.42 -43.18 4.03
CA TRP A 215 -1.71 -41.75 3.93
C TRP A 215 -3.15 -41.51 3.45
N ILE A 216 -3.57 -42.17 2.37
CA ILE A 216 -4.95 -42.06 1.84
C ILE A 216 -5.98 -42.39 2.92
N GLN A 217 -5.79 -43.51 3.64
CA GLN A 217 -6.70 -43.89 4.73
C GLN A 217 -6.81 -42.82 5.82
N ASN A 218 -5.67 -42.25 6.24
CA ASN A 218 -5.69 -41.17 7.23
C ASN A 218 -6.44 -39.93 6.74
N VAL A 219 -6.16 -39.47 5.51
CA VAL A 219 -6.84 -38.28 4.95
C VAL A 219 -8.31 -38.54 4.74
N GLN A 220 -8.71 -39.73 4.29
CA GLN A 220 -10.13 -40.11 4.18
C GLN A 220 -10.84 -40.10 5.54
N GLN A 221 -10.17 -40.53 6.61
CA GLN A 221 -10.72 -40.42 7.96
C GLN A 221 -10.85 -38.96 8.41
N MET A 222 -9.88 -38.10 8.06
CA MET A 222 -9.98 -36.64 8.31
C MET A 222 -11.17 -36.03 7.55
N VAL A 223 -11.35 -36.38 6.29
CA VAL A 223 -12.51 -35.97 5.47
C VAL A 223 -13.82 -36.42 6.10
N GLN A 224 -13.92 -37.65 6.57
CA GLN A 224 -15.12 -38.16 7.23
C GLN A 224 -15.44 -37.36 8.51
N ARG A 225 -14.45 -37.06 9.33
CA ARG A 225 -14.62 -36.24 10.54
C ARG A 225 -15.09 -34.82 10.21
N PHE A 226 -14.56 -34.24 9.14
CA PHE A 226 -14.90 -32.90 8.67
C PHE A 226 -16.31 -32.85 8.07
N GLY A 227 -16.77 -33.92 7.38
CA GLY A 227 -17.86 -33.84 6.42
C GLY A 227 -19.01 -34.81 6.52
N ASN A 228 -19.06 -35.73 7.50
CA ASN A 228 -20.14 -36.76 7.54
C ASN A 228 -21.57 -36.20 7.55
N ALA A 229 -21.79 -34.98 8.01
CA ALA A 229 -23.09 -34.32 7.99
C ALA A 229 -23.27 -33.35 6.79
N ARG A 230 -22.22 -33.11 6.00
CA ARG A 230 -22.17 -32.05 4.98
C ARG A 230 -22.23 -32.61 3.55
N PHE A 231 -21.80 -33.85 3.34
CA PHE A 231 -21.63 -34.43 2.01
C PHE A 231 -22.48 -35.67 1.85
N SER A 232 -23.13 -35.82 0.69
CA SER A 232 -23.81 -37.06 0.27
C SER A 232 -22.79 -38.20 0.05
N ALA A 233 -23.24 -39.43 0.02
CA ALA A 233 -22.41 -40.59 -0.25
C ALA A 233 -21.68 -40.49 -1.61
N ILE A 234 -22.33 -39.89 -2.61
CA ILE A 234 -21.78 -39.68 -3.95
C ILE A 234 -20.64 -38.67 -3.88
N GLU A 235 -20.84 -37.55 -3.18
CA GLU A 235 -19.82 -36.54 -3.00
C GLU A 235 -18.61 -37.06 -2.20
N LEU A 236 -18.82 -37.84 -1.14
CA LEU A 236 -17.76 -38.49 -0.39
C LEU A 236 -16.95 -39.45 -1.27
N SER A 237 -17.59 -40.22 -2.16
CA SER A 237 -16.87 -41.05 -3.11
C SER A 237 -16.00 -40.25 -4.08
N GLN A 238 -16.50 -39.10 -4.56
CA GLN A 238 -15.73 -38.21 -5.42
C GLN A 238 -14.54 -37.57 -4.66
N ILE A 239 -14.75 -37.13 -3.42
CA ILE A 239 -13.70 -36.60 -2.56
C ILE A 239 -12.62 -37.64 -2.33
N HIS A 240 -13.00 -38.89 -2.00
CA HIS A 240 -12.04 -39.98 -1.82
C HIS A 240 -11.22 -40.28 -3.08
N SER A 241 -11.86 -40.19 -4.26
CA SER A 241 -11.16 -40.29 -5.54
C SER A 241 -10.15 -39.16 -5.71
N THR A 242 -10.54 -37.92 -5.35
CA THR A 242 -9.64 -36.75 -5.42
C THR A 242 -8.47 -36.88 -4.44
N VAL A 243 -8.69 -37.38 -3.22
CA VAL A 243 -7.64 -37.69 -2.24
C VAL A 243 -6.62 -38.68 -2.80
N SER A 244 -7.12 -39.77 -3.47
CA SER A 244 -6.22 -40.76 -4.08
C SER A 244 -5.38 -40.15 -5.21
N LYS A 245 -5.96 -39.29 -6.04
CA LYS A 245 -5.23 -38.54 -7.08
C LYS A 245 -4.18 -37.58 -6.49
N PHE A 246 -4.53 -36.95 -5.36
CA PHE A 246 -3.61 -36.05 -4.67
C PHE A 246 -2.44 -36.81 -4.03
N ALA A 247 -2.66 -38.02 -3.49
CA ALA A 247 -1.58 -38.88 -3.01
C ALA A 247 -0.56 -39.18 -4.12
N ALA A 248 -1.04 -39.55 -5.32
CA ALA A 248 -0.16 -39.77 -6.47
C ALA A 248 0.55 -38.49 -6.93
N ALA A 249 -0.05 -37.34 -6.72
CA ALA A 249 0.57 -36.02 -6.99
C ALA A 249 1.67 -35.71 -5.97
N ILE A 250 1.46 -35.99 -4.67
CA ILE A 250 2.49 -35.85 -3.64
C ILE A 250 3.67 -36.81 -3.97
N GLU A 251 3.42 -38.06 -4.35
CA GLU A 251 4.48 -38.99 -4.73
C GLU A 251 5.33 -38.41 -5.87
N ARG A 252 4.71 -37.85 -6.91
CA ARG A 252 5.45 -37.17 -7.99
C ARG A 252 6.24 -35.96 -7.48
N LEU A 253 5.68 -35.15 -6.56
CA LEU A 253 6.39 -34.02 -5.96
C LEU A 253 7.70 -34.46 -5.30
N PHE A 254 7.69 -35.55 -4.54
CA PHE A 254 8.88 -36.12 -3.88
C PHE A 254 9.89 -36.76 -4.86
N GLN A 255 9.46 -37.05 -6.08
CA GLN A 255 10.33 -37.53 -7.15
C GLN A 255 10.95 -36.42 -8.00
N LEU A 256 10.46 -35.18 -7.87
CA LEU A 256 10.97 -34.05 -8.64
C LEU A 256 12.44 -33.76 -8.32
N ASN A 257 13.16 -33.44 -9.37
CA ASN A 257 14.56 -32.99 -9.31
C ASN A 257 14.64 -31.52 -9.67
N VAL A 258 15.56 -30.81 -9.02
CA VAL A 258 15.84 -29.40 -9.26
C VAL A 258 17.28 -29.26 -9.72
N PRO A 259 17.52 -28.71 -10.93
CA PRO A 259 18.86 -28.35 -11.34
C PRO A 259 19.37 -27.15 -10.56
N LEU A 260 20.50 -27.28 -9.91
CA LEU A 260 21.21 -26.22 -9.21
C LEU A 260 22.41 -25.81 -10.07
N ILE A 261 22.47 -24.56 -10.48
CA ILE A 261 23.59 -24.00 -11.22
C ILE A 261 24.47 -23.23 -10.25
N LYS A 262 25.69 -23.71 -10.06
CA LYS A 262 26.71 -22.99 -9.31
C LYS A 262 27.26 -21.86 -10.15
N VAL A 263 27.31 -20.67 -9.58
CA VAL A 263 27.93 -19.49 -10.16
C VAL A 263 29.18 -19.19 -9.34
N ASP A 264 30.35 -19.24 -9.97
CA ASP A 264 31.58 -18.84 -9.29
C ASP A 264 31.60 -17.33 -9.09
N LEU A 265 32.01 -16.92 -7.89
CA LEU A 265 31.85 -15.56 -7.47
C LEU A 265 33.15 -14.91 -7.04
N ASP A 266 33.84 -14.43 -8.00
CA ASP A 266 34.48 -13.12 -7.85
C ASP A 266 33.43 -11.98 -7.76
N PHE A 267 32.14 -12.36 -7.74
CA PHE A 267 31.00 -11.43 -7.72
C PHE A 267 30.76 -10.76 -6.37
N PHE A 268 31.20 -11.32 -5.27
CA PHE A 268 31.02 -10.72 -3.96
C PHE A 268 32.15 -9.74 -3.58
N GLY A 269 33.12 -9.50 -4.46
CA GLY A 269 34.22 -8.57 -4.24
C GLY A 269 35.11 -8.99 -3.07
N GLY A 270 36.40 -9.22 -3.35
CA GLY A 270 37.36 -9.52 -2.31
C GLY A 270 37.55 -8.33 -1.35
N ASP A 271 37.98 -8.67 -0.14
CA ASP A 271 38.43 -7.80 0.96
C ASP A 271 37.46 -6.80 1.54
N GLU A 272 36.98 -7.13 2.72
CA GLU A 272 36.29 -6.23 3.67
C GLU A 272 37.13 -4.99 4.06
N SER A 273 38.40 -4.91 3.67
CA SER A 273 39.28 -3.76 3.93
C SER A 273 39.29 -2.70 2.83
N ALA A 274 38.68 -3.00 1.68
CA ALA A 274 38.49 -1.96 0.69
C ALA A 274 37.38 -1.03 1.20
N ALA A 275 37.84 -0.02 1.98
CA ALA A 275 37.11 1.21 2.14
C ALA A 275 36.35 1.48 0.85
N VAL A 276 35.10 1.93 0.94
CA VAL A 276 34.22 2.37 -0.13
C VAL A 276 35.04 3.11 -1.21
N THR A 277 35.88 2.35 -1.91
CA THR A 277 36.65 2.88 -3.04
C THR A 277 35.68 2.94 -4.20
N VAL A 278 35.50 4.15 -4.62
CA VAL A 278 34.64 4.60 -5.70
C VAL A 278 35.16 4.03 -7.01
N GLU A 279 35.11 2.72 -7.22
CA GLU A 279 35.29 2.16 -8.53
C GLU A 279 33.96 2.05 -9.26
N SER A 280 34.00 2.51 -10.44
CA SER A 280 32.97 3.09 -11.28
C SER A 280 31.99 2.09 -11.91
N GLU A 281 32.03 0.82 -11.57
CA GLU A 281 31.21 -0.20 -12.21
C GLU A 281 30.16 -0.77 -11.25
N ASP A 282 29.02 -1.14 -11.82
CA ASP A 282 28.02 -1.89 -11.08
C ASP A 282 28.65 -3.15 -10.50
N PRO A 283 28.38 -3.51 -9.25
CA PRO A 283 28.81 -4.80 -8.72
C PRO A 283 28.40 -5.91 -9.68
N PRO A 284 29.27 -6.87 -10.00
CA PRO A 284 28.95 -7.98 -10.90
C PRO A 284 27.61 -8.66 -10.56
N LEU A 285 27.32 -8.82 -9.28
CA LEU A 285 26.08 -9.36 -8.77
C LEU A 285 24.85 -8.50 -9.17
N ALA A 286 24.94 -7.17 -9.15
CA ALA A 286 23.86 -6.29 -9.59
C ALA A 286 23.63 -6.39 -11.11
N ILE A 287 24.70 -6.55 -11.90
CA ILE A 287 24.62 -6.79 -13.33
C ILE A 287 23.92 -8.11 -13.61
N LEU A 288 24.29 -9.16 -12.88
CA LEU A 288 23.69 -10.50 -13.00
C LEU A 288 22.20 -10.44 -12.68
N PHE A 289 21.80 -9.82 -11.54
CA PHE A 289 20.39 -9.66 -11.18
C PHE A 289 19.59 -8.89 -12.24
N LYS A 290 20.17 -7.87 -12.83
CA LYS A 290 19.53 -7.14 -13.91
C LYS A 290 19.28 -8.03 -15.12
N ARG A 291 20.25 -8.86 -15.51
CA ARG A 291 20.16 -9.74 -16.69
C ARG A 291 19.18 -10.88 -16.45
N ILE A 292 19.21 -11.50 -15.28
CA ILE A 292 18.28 -12.57 -14.92
C ILE A 292 16.86 -12.03 -14.79
N GLY A 293 16.69 -10.83 -14.20
CA GLY A 293 15.39 -10.19 -14.00
C GLY A 293 14.67 -9.79 -15.29
N THR A 294 15.34 -9.76 -16.45
CA THR A 294 14.68 -9.45 -17.74
C THR A 294 13.70 -10.53 -18.19
N GLY A 295 13.80 -11.75 -17.69
CA GLY A 295 12.86 -12.85 -17.96
C GLY A 295 11.66 -12.97 -17.01
N GLY A 296 11.56 -12.10 -15.97
CA GLY A 296 10.52 -12.11 -14.95
C GLY A 296 9.86 -10.74 -14.74
N THR A 297 9.49 -10.42 -13.49
CA THR A 297 9.00 -9.07 -13.15
C THR A 297 10.16 -8.07 -13.24
N PRO A 298 10.12 -7.09 -14.16
CA PRO A 298 11.23 -6.16 -14.36
C PRO A 298 11.57 -5.38 -13.07
N LEU A 299 12.87 -5.13 -12.86
CA LEU A 299 13.33 -4.20 -11.82
C LEU A 299 13.13 -2.76 -12.31
N SER A 300 12.48 -1.93 -11.52
CA SER A 300 12.47 -0.49 -11.74
C SER A 300 13.86 0.11 -11.49
N ASP A 301 14.13 1.30 -12.03
CA ASP A 301 15.40 2.00 -11.75
C ASP A 301 15.58 2.22 -10.25
N ALA A 302 14.52 2.54 -9.52
CA ALA A 302 14.56 2.72 -8.08
C ALA A 302 14.86 1.42 -7.31
N ASP A 303 14.27 0.29 -7.70
CA ASP A 303 14.59 -1.03 -7.12
C ASP A 303 16.04 -1.42 -7.38
N TYR A 304 16.55 -1.10 -8.59
CA TYR A 304 17.94 -1.32 -8.92
C TYR A 304 18.87 -0.48 -8.04
N VAL A 305 18.60 0.82 -7.90
CA VAL A 305 19.38 1.73 -7.05
C VAL A 305 19.39 1.23 -5.60
N TYR A 306 18.21 0.86 -5.08
CA TYR A 306 18.10 0.30 -3.73
C TYR A 306 18.93 -0.98 -3.57
N SER A 307 18.90 -1.87 -4.57
CA SER A 307 19.66 -3.12 -4.54
C SER A 307 21.17 -2.87 -4.50
N VAL A 308 21.67 -1.91 -5.28
CA VAL A 308 23.09 -1.53 -5.28
C VAL A 308 23.48 -0.90 -3.95
N ILE A 309 22.64 -0.03 -3.38
CA ILE A 309 22.91 0.59 -2.08
C ILE A 309 22.98 -0.46 -0.98
N LYS A 310 22.02 -1.37 -0.91
CA LYS A 310 22.03 -2.47 0.09
C LYS A 310 23.29 -3.33 0.00
N HIS A 311 23.77 -3.57 -1.20
CA HIS A 311 24.99 -4.37 -1.40
C HIS A 311 26.23 -3.63 -0.87
N ARG A 312 26.32 -2.31 -1.09
CA ARG A 312 27.45 -1.49 -0.65
C ARG A 312 27.36 -1.05 0.81
N ILE A 313 26.15 -0.84 1.31
CA ILE A 313 25.84 -0.33 2.65
C ILE A 313 24.69 -1.17 3.22
N PRO A 314 24.99 -2.36 3.74
CA PRO A 314 23.96 -3.30 4.25
C PRO A 314 23.11 -2.73 5.38
N GLU A 315 23.63 -1.79 6.15
CA GLU A 315 22.94 -1.07 7.23
C GLU A 315 21.67 -0.37 6.71
N THR A 316 21.63 -0.01 5.42
CA THR A 316 20.43 0.57 4.78
C THR A 316 19.23 -0.37 4.88
N TYR A 317 19.43 -1.68 4.79
CA TYR A 317 18.37 -2.66 4.97
C TYR A 317 17.81 -2.62 6.40
N THR A 318 18.69 -2.67 7.40
CA THR A 318 18.28 -2.62 8.81
C THR A 318 17.53 -1.33 9.14
N LEU A 319 18.02 -0.19 8.66
CA LEU A 319 17.34 1.10 8.85
C LEU A 319 15.93 1.12 8.22
N VAL A 320 15.78 0.58 7.00
CA VAL A 320 14.47 0.51 6.33
C VAL A 320 13.49 -0.36 7.12
N GLU A 321 13.93 -1.52 7.61
CA GLU A 321 13.10 -2.39 8.46
C GLU A 321 12.70 -1.69 9.76
N GLU A 322 13.59 -0.92 10.35
CA GLU A 322 13.32 -0.14 11.55
C GLU A 322 12.34 1.01 11.32
N LEU A 323 12.49 1.72 10.20
CA LEU A 323 11.56 2.76 9.77
C LEU A 323 10.15 2.20 9.47
N HIS A 324 10.05 0.95 9.05
CA HIS A 324 8.76 0.29 8.78
C HIS A 324 8.12 -0.35 10.02
N ARG A 325 8.67 -0.17 11.23
CA ARG A 325 8.00 -0.63 12.45
C ARG A 325 6.66 0.07 12.67
N PRO A 326 5.70 -0.61 13.33
CA PRO A 326 4.42 0.01 13.69
C PRO A 326 4.60 1.35 14.41
N GLY A 327 3.80 2.34 14.03
CA GLY A 327 3.85 3.69 14.62
C GLY A 327 4.78 4.68 13.92
N ASN A 328 5.69 4.24 13.04
CA ASN A 328 6.51 5.18 12.30
C ASN A 328 5.82 5.64 11.01
N ILE A 329 5.84 6.96 10.76
CA ILE A 329 5.25 7.57 9.55
C ILE A 329 5.89 7.07 8.24
N ALA A 330 7.14 6.62 8.28
CA ALA A 330 7.83 6.07 7.10
C ALA A 330 7.14 4.84 6.50
N ARG A 331 6.31 4.11 7.28
CA ARG A 331 5.51 2.98 6.76
C ARG A 331 4.60 3.35 5.59
N MET A 332 4.25 4.62 5.43
CA MET A 332 3.47 5.09 4.28
C MET A 332 4.23 5.04 2.95
N LEU A 333 5.56 4.99 3.00
CA LEU A 333 6.44 4.88 1.86
C LEU A 333 6.87 3.43 1.66
N SER A 334 7.09 3.02 0.41
CA SER A 334 7.76 1.74 0.14
C SER A 334 9.21 1.78 0.60
N ALA A 335 9.81 0.61 0.84
CA ALA A 335 11.24 0.51 1.15
C ALA A 335 12.13 1.24 0.13
N THR A 336 11.78 1.11 -1.15
CA THR A 336 12.46 1.81 -2.24
C THR A 336 12.29 3.32 -2.15
N ASP A 337 11.09 3.82 -1.80
CA ASP A 337 10.83 5.26 -1.65
C ASP A 337 11.57 5.87 -0.45
N VAL A 338 11.71 5.13 0.64
CA VAL A 338 12.53 5.55 1.79
C VAL A 338 13.98 5.75 1.37
N VAL A 339 14.53 4.80 0.61
CA VAL A 339 15.93 4.89 0.14
C VAL A 339 16.10 5.98 -0.91
N MET A 340 15.14 6.15 -1.82
CA MET A 340 15.18 7.28 -2.76
C MET A 340 15.10 8.62 -2.05
N THR A 341 14.37 8.69 -0.95
CA THR A 341 14.34 9.86 -0.07
C THR A 341 15.71 10.12 0.56
N ALA A 342 16.37 9.09 1.09
CA ALA A 342 17.72 9.20 1.64
C ALA A 342 18.73 9.65 0.57
N VAL A 343 18.67 9.11 -0.65
CA VAL A 343 19.54 9.52 -1.76
C VAL A 343 19.32 11.00 -2.10
N ARG A 344 18.09 11.46 -2.19
CA ARG A 344 17.77 12.86 -2.49
C ARG A 344 18.28 13.81 -1.39
N LEU A 345 18.02 13.47 -0.12
CA LEU A 345 18.52 14.26 1.02
C LEU A 345 20.03 14.29 1.05
N GLY A 346 20.69 13.14 0.89
CA GLY A 346 22.16 13.04 0.85
C GLY A 346 22.76 13.84 -0.30
N THR A 347 22.12 13.85 -1.46
CA THR A 347 22.55 14.68 -2.61
C THR A 347 22.48 16.17 -2.27
N ALA A 348 21.40 16.61 -1.64
CA ALA A 348 21.24 18.00 -1.24
C ALA A 348 22.30 18.41 -0.19
N GLU A 349 22.50 17.60 0.86
CA GLU A 349 23.51 17.86 1.91
C GLU A 349 24.93 17.86 1.36
N PHE A 350 25.25 16.93 0.46
CA PHE A 350 26.54 16.88 -0.21
C PHE A 350 26.80 18.10 -1.11
N SER A 351 25.78 18.53 -1.87
CA SER A 351 25.91 19.72 -2.73
C SER A 351 26.15 21.00 -1.92
N GLU A 352 25.46 21.14 -0.79
CA GLU A 352 25.66 22.26 0.14
C GLU A 352 27.06 22.28 0.72
N ALA A 353 27.53 21.15 1.27
CA ALA A 353 28.84 21.01 1.85
C ALA A 353 29.95 21.30 0.82
N ALA A 354 29.75 20.92 -0.43
CA ALA A 354 30.70 21.17 -1.52
C ALA A 354 30.53 22.54 -2.20
N SER A 355 29.58 23.37 -1.76
CA SER A 355 29.20 24.64 -2.40
C SER A 355 28.93 24.50 -3.90
N LYS A 356 28.31 23.38 -4.29
CA LYS A 356 27.93 23.05 -5.67
C LYS A 356 26.47 23.39 -5.93
N PRO A 357 26.09 23.71 -7.18
CA PRO A 357 24.69 23.81 -7.54
C PRO A 357 23.94 22.53 -7.17
N LEU A 358 22.73 22.69 -6.65
CA LEU A 358 21.87 21.55 -6.31
C LEU A 358 21.50 20.79 -7.58
N THR A 359 21.96 19.55 -7.68
CA THR A 359 21.44 18.62 -8.66
C THR A 359 20.36 17.83 -7.94
N ASP A 360 19.09 18.16 -8.24
CA ASP A 360 17.96 17.55 -7.56
C ASP A 360 17.35 16.43 -8.39
N TRP A 361 17.31 15.25 -7.80
CA TRP A 361 16.61 14.09 -8.33
C TRP A 361 15.61 13.56 -7.30
N GLU A 362 14.35 13.74 -7.55
CA GLU A 362 13.29 13.11 -6.74
C GLU A 362 13.45 11.58 -6.69
N SER A 363 13.82 10.98 -7.83
CA SER A 363 14.16 9.58 -7.96
C SER A 363 15.15 9.42 -9.11
N PRO A 364 16.44 9.28 -8.84
CA PRO A 364 17.46 9.20 -9.88
C PRO A 364 17.23 7.95 -10.73
N LYS A 365 17.35 8.11 -12.05
CA LYS A 365 17.48 6.98 -12.95
C LYS A 365 18.83 6.29 -12.71
N LYS A 366 18.94 5.03 -13.16
CA LYS A 366 20.19 4.28 -13.04
C LYS A 366 21.44 5.09 -13.47
N GLN A 367 21.37 5.76 -14.62
CA GLN A 367 22.50 6.56 -15.13
C GLN A 367 22.83 7.76 -14.23
N ASP A 368 21.81 8.42 -13.69
CA ASP A 368 21.99 9.55 -12.78
C ASP A 368 22.61 9.09 -11.45
N PHE A 369 22.15 7.96 -10.95
CA PHE A 369 22.73 7.36 -9.75
C PHE A 369 24.19 6.96 -9.94
N HIS A 370 24.55 6.38 -11.10
CA HIS A 370 25.96 6.08 -11.42
C HIS A 370 26.83 7.33 -11.46
N ARG A 371 26.31 8.44 -12.01
CA ARG A 371 27.05 9.72 -11.97
C ARG A 371 27.22 10.23 -10.54
N LEU A 372 26.20 10.04 -9.71
CA LEU A 372 26.21 10.48 -8.33
C LEU A 372 27.24 9.72 -7.49
N ILE A 373 27.23 8.38 -7.55
CA ILE A 373 28.18 7.55 -6.78
C ILE A 373 29.64 7.68 -7.24
N LYS A 374 29.86 8.16 -8.48
CA LYS A 374 31.20 8.51 -8.99
C LYS A 374 31.73 9.84 -8.44
N GLN A 375 30.88 10.66 -7.83
CA GLN A 375 31.36 11.89 -7.20
C GLN A 375 32.10 11.53 -5.90
N PRO A 376 33.40 11.87 -5.78
CA PRO A 376 34.14 11.60 -4.56
C PRO A 376 33.46 12.24 -3.36
N GLY A 377 33.34 11.49 -2.29
CA GLY A 377 32.72 11.94 -1.05
C GLY A 377 31.21 11.79 -0.97
N PHE A 378 30.46 11.61 -2.07
CA PHE A 378 28.99 11.51 -1.98
C PHE A 378 28.51 10.42 -1.00
N LEU A 379 29.04 9.21 -1.12
CA LEU A 379 28.65 8.11 -0.24
C LEU A 379 29.06 8.37 1.21
N VAL A 380 30.24 8.92 1.43
CA VAL A 380 30.83 9.13 2.77
C VAL A 380 30.24 10.37 3.45
N ASP A 381 30.14 11.48 2.75
CA ASP A 381 29.79 12.77 3.32
C ASP A 381 28.29 13.10 3.18
N GLY A 382 27.63 12.58 2.14
CA GLY A 382 26.22 12.85 1.89
C GLY A 382 25.29 11.73 2.35
N PHE A 383 25.60 10.46 2.03
CA PHE A 383 24.66 9.36 2.26
C PHE A 383 24.89 8.60 3.58
N LEU A 384 26.12 8.20 3.87
CA LEU A 384 26.44 7.44 5.09
C LEU A 384 26.01 8.12 6.40
N PRO A 385 26.15 9.47 6.56
CA PRO A 385 25.70 10.14 7.77
C PRO A 385 24.19 9.99 8.01
N LEU A 386 23.37 9.90 6.96
CA LEU A 386 21.93 9.69 7.10
C LEU A 386 21.58 8.29 7.62
N ILE A 387 22.41 7.30 7.28
CA ILE A 387 22.14 5.89 7.56
C ILE A 387 22.77 5.46 8.89
N LYS A 388 24.05 5.80 9.14
CA LYS A 388 24.82 5.28 10.28
C LYS A 388 24.61 6.04 11.60
N THR A 389 24.07 7.25 11.56
CA THR A 389 23.88 8.08 12.76
C THR A 389 22.43 8.18 13.22
N ASP A 390 21.56 7.29 12.77
CA ASP A 390 20.12 7.33 13.02
C ASP A 390 19.43 8.65 12.58
N ALA A 391 20.15 9.50 11.87
CA ALA A 391 19.68 10.83 11.53
C ALA A 391 18.40 10.81 10.68
N LEU A 392 18.29 9.85 9.76
CA LEU A 392 17.09 9.66 8.96
C LEU A 392 15.92 9.10 9.80
N LEU A 393 16.20 8.15 10.70
CA LEU A 393 15.21 7.61 11.63
C LEU A 393 14.63 8.70 12.53
N GLN A 394 15.50 9.53 13.10
CA GLN A 394 15.09 10.67 13.92
C GLN A 394 14.27 11.69 13.13
N ALA A 395 14.66 11.97 11.87
CA ALA A 395 13.92 12.90 11.02
C ALA A 395 12.51 12.40 10.70
N PHE A 396 12.33 11.12 10.38
CA PHE A 396 11.01 10.53 10.18
C PHE A 396 10.17 10.51 11.47
N THR A 397 10.79 10.21 12.61
CA THR A 397 10.13 10.25 13.91
C THR A 397 9.65 11.67 14.23
N ALA A 398 10.51 12.66 14.04
CA ALA A 398 10.19 14.07 14.23
C ALA A 398 9.06 14.52 13.29
N LEU A 399 9.06 14.08 12.03
CA LEU A 399 7.97 14.33 11.08
C LEU A 399 6.64 13.75 11.57
N GLY A 400 6.65 12.53 12.09
CA GLY A 400 5.46 11.92 12.68
C GLY A 400 4.88 12.77 13.81
N VAL A 401 5.71 13.12 14.80
CA VAL A 401 5.31 13.97 15.94
C VAL A 401 4.81 15.34 15.52
N LEU A 402 5.42 15.92 14.49
CA LEU A 402 5.05 17.23 13.96
C LEU A 402 3.67 17.21 13.32
N LEU A 403 3.34 16.16 12.57
CA LEU A 403 2.11 16.09 11.79
C LEU A 403 0.94 15.43 12.53
N GLU A 404 1.20 14.49 13.44
CA GLU A 404 0.16 13.65 14.01
C GLU A 404 -0.87 14.44 14.82
N TYR A 405 -2.16 14.14 14.57
CA TYR A 405 -3.27 14.70 15.34
C TYR A 405 -3.23 14.21 16.79
N GLN A 406 -3.27 15.16 17.70
CA GLN A 406 -3.42 14.92 19.13
C GLN A 406 -4.35 15.99 19.73
N LYS A 407 -5.42 15.57 20.36
CA LYS A 407 -6.51 16.46 20.80
C LYS A 407 -6.02 17.65 21.60
N GLU A 408 -5.10 17.45 22.53
CA GLU A 408 -4.61 18.47 23.46
C GLU A 408 -3.40 19.24 22.93
N THR A 409 -2.50 18.58 22.22
CA THR A 409 -1.17 19.14 21.84
C THR A 409 -1.04 19.50 20.37
N ASN A 410 -1.87 18.91 19.51
CA ASN A 410 -1.89 19.18 18.07
C ASN A 410 -3.29 19.02 17.46
N PRO A 411 -4.26 19.88 17.85
CA PRO A 411 -5.66 19.75 17.44
C PRO A 411 -5.90 19.96 15.94
N ILE A 412 -4.95 20.58 15.22
CA ILE A 412 -4.99 20.74 13.76
C ILE A 412 -4.13 19.71 13.01
N GLY A 413 -3.58 18.75 13.74
CA GLY A 413 -2.76 17.68 13.17
C GLY A 413 -3.52 16.75 12.23
N ILE A 414 -2.79 15.84 11.62
CA ILE A 414 -3.29 14.87 10.64
C ILE A 414 -3.45 13.53 11.37
N PRO A 415 -4.64 12.90 11.36
CA PRO A 415 -4.77 11.57 11.94
C PRO A 415 -3.85 10.58 11.20
N SER A 416 -3.28 9.62 11.92
CA SER A 416 -2.34 8.64 11.34
C SER A 416 -2.92 7.88 10.14
N HIS A 417 -4.24 7.65 10.14
CA HIS A 417 -4.97 7.06 9.02
C HIS A 417 -4.93 7.88 7.72
N ALA A 418 -4.58 9.16 7.79
CA ALA A 418 -4.43 10.04 6.63
C ALA A 418 -2.97 10.11 6.12
N PHE A 419 -1.98 9.62 6.86
CA PHE A 419 -0.58 9.64 6.43
C PHE A 419 -0.33 8.97 5.07
N PRO A 420 -0.97 7.85 4.71
CA PRO A 420 -0.82 7.25 3.38
C PRO A 420 -1.23 8.16 2.21
N LEU A 421 -1.93 9.26 2.47
CA LEU A 421 -2.32 10.24 1.46
C LEU A 421 -1.21 11.25 1.17
N LEU A 422 -0.22 11.38 2.06
CA LEU A 422 0.94 12.23 1.83
C LEU A 422 1.80 11.61 0.71
N ASN A 423 2.05 12.37 -0.34
CA ASN A 423 2.88 11.88 -1.42
C ASN A 423 4.38 12.02 -1.12
N ARG A 424 5.20 11.16 -1.73
CA ARG A 424 6.65 11.14 -1.52
C ARG A 424 7.32 12.52 -1.73
N PRO A 425 7.03 13.30 -2.80
CA PRO A 425 7.64 14.61 -2.97
C PRO A 425 7.42 15.57 -1.79
N LEU A 426 6.20 15.61 -1.24
CA LEU A 426 5.90 16.42 -0.05
C LEU A 426 6.71 15.97 1.16
N VAL A 427 6.74 14.66 1.43
CA VAL A 427 7.51 14.08 2.54
C VAL A 427 8.98 14.44 2.43
N GLN A 428 9.54 14.35 1.23
CA GLN A 428 10.94 14.73 0.98
C GLN A 428 11.22 16.20 1.28
N VAL A 429 10.29 17.11 0.92
CA VAL A 429 10.41 18.54 1.26
C VAL A 429 10.42 18.75 2.77
N LEU A 430 9.49 18.12 3.48
CA LEU A 430 9.40 18.26 4.93
C LEU A 430 10.63 17.68 5.64
N LEU A 431 11.08 16.50 5.22
CA LEU A 431 12.30 15.89 5.76
C LEU A 431 13.55 16.73 5.45
N ARG A 432 13.61 17.38 4.29
CA ARG A 432 14.71 18.27 3.96
C ARG A 432 14.80 19.44 4.96
N TRP A 433 13.69 20.09 5.27
CA TRP A 433 13.64 21.13 6.28
C TRP A 433 14.00 20.60 7.67
N ILE A 434 13.43 19.48 8.09
CA ILE A 434 13.75 18.85 9.38
C ILE A 434 15.26 18.56 9.46
N ARG A 435 15.90 18.11 8.40
CA ARG A 435 17.35 17.87 8.35
C ARG A 435 18.17 19.13 8.50
N ILE A 436 17.74 20.25 7.93
CA ILE A 436 18.39 21.56 8.10
C ILE A 436 18.38 21.94 9.59
N VAL A 437 17.20 21.87 10.22
CA VAL A 437 17.03 22.17 11.65
C VAL A 437 17.82 21.19 12.53
N GLN A 438 17.76 19.91 12.26
CA GLN A 438 18.43 18.85 13.03
C GLN A 438 19.95 19.02 13.06
N ARG A 439 20.58 19.44 11.96
CA ARG A 439 22.02 19.67 11.90
C ARG A 439 22.46 20.84 12.78
N SER A 440 21.59 21.81 12.96
CA SER A 440 21.89 23.02 13.74
C SER A 440 21.42 22.94 15.19
N HIS A 441 20.38 22.19 15.46
CA HIS A 441 19.76 22.03 16.77
C HIS A 441 19.57 20.53 17.13
N PRO A 442 20.65 19.77 17.27
CA PRO A 442 20.56 18.32 17.48
C PRO A 442 19.91 17.94 18.82
N VAL A 443 20.00 18.81 19.84
CA VAL A 443 19.51 18.53 21.20
C VAL A 443 18.07 19.02 21.39
N ASP A 444 17.66 20.10 20.71
CA ASP A 444 16.38 20.78 20.91
C ASP A 444 15.46 20.73 19.69
N LEU A 445 15.63 19.69 18.89
CA LEU A 445 14.90 19.53 17.63
C LEU A 445 13.37 19.63 17.78
N SER A 446 12.80 18.99 18.80
CA SER A 446 11.35 18.95 19.00
C SER A 446 10.76 20.31 19.35
N SER A 447 11.47 21.14 20.12
CA SER A 447 11.03 22.49 20.47
C SER A 447 11.02 23.38 19.23
N VAL A 448 12.11 23.44 18.50
CA VAL A 448 12.26 24.26 17.28
C VAL A 448 11.23 23.87 16.21
N LEU A 449 11.01 22.58 16.00
CA LEU A 449 9.99 22.10 15.06
C LEU A 449 8.57 22.49 15.49
N SER A 450 8.28 22.48 16.80
CA SER A 450 6.94 22.78 17.31
C SER A 450 6.53 24.22 17.04
N GLU A 451 7.46 25.17 17.01
CA GLU A 451 7.21 26.58 16.68
C GLU A 451 6.70 26.75 15.24
N SER A 452 7.16 25.92 14.31
CA SER A 452 6.73 25.95 12.91
C SER A 452 5.54 25.03 12.60
N ARG A 453 4.97 24.34 13.58
CA ARG A 453 3.93 23.30 13.38
C ARG A 453 2.73 23.80 12.57
N SER A 454 2.18 24.94 12.94
CA SER A 454 1.00 25.52 12.25
C SER A 454 1.30 25.84 10.80
N GLU A 455 2.49 26.38 10.52
CA GLU A 455 2.91 26.71 9.16
C GLU A 455 3.15 25.45 8.32
N VAL A 456 3.76 24.41 8.90
CA VAL A 456 3.96 23.11 8.24
C VAL A 456 2.61 22.45 7.92
N LEU A 457 1.67 22.41 8.87
CA LEU A 457 0.36 21.79 8.64
C LEU A 457 -0.45 22.57 7.59
N ARG A 458 -0.40 23.91 7.63
CA ARG A 458 -0.98 24.77 6.60
C ARG A 458 -0.42 24.46 5.21
N PHE A 459 0.91 24.33 5.11
CA PHE A 459 1.59 23.98 3.86
C PHE A 459 1.22 22.58 3.37
N VAL A 460 1.14 21.58 4.25
CA VAL A 460 0.72 20.22 3.89
C VAL A 460 -0.70 20.22 3.32
N MET A 461 -1.63 20.95 3.96
CA MET A 461 -3.00 21.02 3.48
C MET A 461 -3.13 21.85 2.20
N TYR A 462 -2.34 22.90 2.05
CA TYR A 462 -2.20 23.63 0.79
C TYR A 462 -1.69 22.72 -0.33
N TRP A 463 -0.67 21.92 -0.05
CA TRP A 463 -0.13 20.99 -1.02
C TRP A 463 -1.18 20.00 -1.52
N GLN A 464 -1.95 19.40 -0.62
CA GLN A 464 -3.01 18.47 -0.98
C GLN A 464 -4.11 19.08 -1.84
N LEU A 465 -4.49 20.32 -1.56
CA LEU A 465 -5.58 20.98 -2.29
C LEU A 465 -5.09 21.65 -3.57
N CYS A 466 -3.96 22.33 -3.52
CA CYS A 466 -3.61 23.35 -4.52
C CYS A 466 -2.48 22.95 -5.48
N VAL A 467 -1.56 22.06 -5.08
CA VAL A 467 -0.43 21.69 -5.95
C VAL A 467 -0.92 20.82 -7.11
N ILE A 468 -0.54 21.23 -8.34
CA ILE A 468 -0.91 20.57 -9.60
C ILE A 468 0.17 19.57 -10.01
N ASP A 469 1.44 20.00 -9.91
CA ASP A 469 2.61 19.22 -10.25
C ASP A 469 3.51 19.04 -9.00
N PRO A 470 3.27 17.97 -8.21
CA PRO A 470 4.03 17.72 -6.98
C PRO A 470 5.54 17.56 -7.23
N ARG A 471 5.92 17.02 -8.38
CA ARG A 471 7.33 16.81 -8.72
C ARG A 471 8.04 18.16 -8.91
N LYS A 472 7.51 19.00 -9.77
CA LYS A 472 8.08 20.33 -10.04
C LYS A 472 8.02 21.24 -8.81
N ALA A 473 6.92 21.17 -8.04
CA ALA A 473 6.80 21.90 -6.78
C ALA A 473 7.88 21.49 -5.77
N SER A 474 8.19 20.19 -5.66
CA SER A 474 9.25 19.73 -4.75
C SER A 474 10.66 20.19 -5.18
N LEU A 475 10.93 20.30 -6.48
CA LEU A 475 12.18 20.87 -6.98
C LEU A 475 12.33 22.33 -6.51
N LEU A 476 11.31 23.14 -6.75
CA LEU A 476 11.29 24.54 -6.33
C LEU A 476 11.41 24.68 -4.79
N ALA A 477 10.74 23.81 -4.04
CA ALA A 477 10.84 23.81 -2.59
C ALA A 477 12.28 23.48 -2.09
N PHE A 478 12.97 22.55 -2.74
CA PHE A 478 14.35 22.25 -2.41
C PHE A 478 15.31 23.43 -2.70
N GLU A 479 15.03 24.21 -3.78
CA GLU A 479 15.79 25.45 -4.06
C GLU A 479 15.58 26.50 -2.96
N VAL A 480 14.33 26.68 -2.50
CA VAL A 480 14.05 27.59 -1.36
C VAL A 480 14.77 27.13 -0.09
N LEU A 481 14.68 25.83 0.21
CA LEU A 481 15.32 25.27 1.41
C LEU A 481 16.84 25.33 1.37
N ALA A 482 17.47 25.32 0.20
CA ALA A 482 18.90 25.47 0.07
C ALA A 482 19.41 26.86 0.52
N SER A 483 18.55 27.88 0.48
CA SER A 483 18.85 29.25 0.93
C SER A 483 18.27 29.56 2.33
N THR A 484 17.51 28.63 2.93
CA THR A 484 16.88 28.83 4.24
C THR A 484 17.90 28.70 5.36
N LYS A 485 17.91 29.67 6.26
CA LYS A 485 18.76 29.62 7.46
C LYS A 485 18.18 28.60 8.46
N PRO A 486 19.06 27.91 9.21
CA PRO A 486 18.62 26.90 10.17
C PRO A 486 17.66 27.40 11.26
N GLU A 487 17.83 28.66 11.67
CA GLU A 487 17.01 29.30 12.70
C GLU A 487 15.68 29.84 12.15
N ALA A 488 15.49 29.80 10.83
CA ALA A 488 14.25 30.30 10.22
C ALA A 488 13.12 29.30 10.43
N SER A 489 11.92 29.84 10.66
CA SER A 489 10.70 29.06 10.61
C SER A 489 10.52 28.42 9.23
N PHE A 490 9.64 27.41 9.16
CA PHE A 490 9.35 26.73 7.89
C PHE A 490 8.84 27.74 6.82
N PRO A 491 9.43 27.83 5.63
CA PRO A 491 9.13 28.86 4.64
C PRO A 491 7.92 28.52 3.75
N GLY A 492 6.81 28.07 4.35
CA GLY A 492 5.63 27.58 3.62
C GLY A 492 4.96 28.65 2.76
N CYS A 493 4.79 29.84 3.27
CA CYS A 493 4.21 30.97 2.54
C CYS A 493 5.08 31.38 1.33
N GLU A 494 6.40 31.41 1.48
CA GLU A 494 7.34 31.73 0.40
C GLU A 494 7.27 30.69 -0.71
N MET A 495 7.28 29.41 -0.35
CA MET A 495 7.12 28.30 -1.31
C MET A 495 5.80 28.41 -2.08
N CYS A 496 4.69 28.69 -1.38
CA CYS A 496 3.39 28.90 -2.00
C CYS A 496 3.45 30.01 -3.07
N ARG A 497 4.05 31.15 -2.76
CA ARG A 497 4.20 32.28 -3.69
C ARG A 497 5.01 31.89 -4.95
N ILE A 498 6.09 31.13 -4.75
CA ILE A 498 6.89 30.63 -5.86
C ILE A 498 6.10 29.63 -6.72
N PHE A 499 5.34 28.73 -6.10
CA PHE A 499 4.52 27.75 -6.81
C PHE A 499 3.46 28.40 -7.69
N LEU A 500 2.82 29.47 -7.19
CA LEU A 500 1.85 30.24 -7.95
C LEU A 500 2.52 30.95 -9.15
N ASN A 501 3.66 31.59 -8.92
CA ASN A 501 4.41 32.29 -9.97
C ASN A 501 4.94 31.35 -11.07
N LYS A 502 5.18 30.08 -10.72
CA LYS A 502 5.64 29.02 -11.67
C LYS A 502 4.50 28.14 -12.19
N GLU A 503 3.25 28.50 -11.88
CA GLU A 503 2.05 27.79 -12.34
C GLU A 503 2.03 26.29 -12.00
N VAL A 504 2.66 25.91 -10.87
CA VAL A 504 2.66 24.54 -10.37
C VAL A 504 1.60 24.29 -9.31
N ALA A 505 0.87 25.34 -8.91
CA ALA A 505 -0.22 25.28 -7.96
C ALA A 505 -1.31 26.32 -8.31
N VAL A 506 -2.50 26.13 -7.73
CA VAL A 506 -3.59 27.12 -7.77
C VAL A 506 -3.66 27.89 -6.44
N PRO A 507 -4.23 29.11 -6.42
CA PRO A 507 -4.35 29.89 -5.20
C PRO A 507 -5.39 29.28 -4.24
N VAL A 508 -5.19 29.48 -2.95
CA VAL A 508 -6.23 29.31 -1.93
C VAL A 508 -7.08 30.57 -1.90
N LEU A 509 -8.37 30.43 -2.12
CA LEU A 509 -9.29 31.58 -2.18
C LEU A 509 -9.91 31.83 -0.79
N SER A 510 -10.04 33.10 -0.39
CA SER A 510 -10.77 33.40 0.84
C SER A 510 -12.28 33.09 0.68
N PRO A 511 -12.96 32.60 1.72
CA PRO A 511 -14.40 32.38 1.67
C PRO A 511 -15.16 33.62 1.23
N THR A 512 -14.79 34.80 1.76
CA THR A 512 -15.39 36.08 1.39
C THR A 512 -15.23 36.41 -0.08
N TRP A 513 -14.06 36.12 -0.66
CA TRP A 513 -13.82 36.37 -2.08
C TRP A 513 -14.67 35.43 -2.95
N ILE A 514 -14.80 34.14 -2.54
CA ILE A 514 -15.66 33.18 -3.23
C ILE A 514 -17.12 33.65 -3.22
N GLU A 515 -17.64 34.05 -2.07
CA GLU A 515 -19.04 34.56 -1.93
C GLU A 515 -19.29 35.81 -2.76
N LYS A 516 -18.33 36.74 -2.78
CA LYS A 516 -18.40 37.94 -3.59
C LYS A 516 -18.41 37.61 -5.08
N THR A 517 -17.47 36.80 -5.52
CA THR A 517 -17.33 36.43 -6.94
C THR A 517 -18.55 35.63 -7.42
N LYS A 518 -19.10 34.73 -6.61
CA LYS A 518 -20.37 34.04 -6.90
C LYS A 518 -21.49 34.99 -7.20
N ARG A 519 -21.62 36.08 -6.41
CA ARG A 519 -22.63 37.11 -6.64
C ARG A 519 -22.37 37.96 -7.87
N ASP A 520 -21.12 38.40 -8.05
CA ASP A 520 -20.71 39.29 -9.12
C ASP A 520 -20.82 38.65 -10.50
N VAL A 521 -20.52 37.35 -10.60
CA VAL A 521 -20.62 36.55 -11.85
C VAL A 521 -21.98 35.84 -11.97
N ALA A 522 -22.92 36.10 -11.08
CA ALA A 522 -24.24 35.48 -11.03
C ALA A 522 -24.25 33.95 -11.07
N LEU A 523 -23.21 33.33 -10.55
CA LEU A 523 -23.12 31.86 -10.48
C LEU A 523 -24.03 31.35 -9.35
N SER A 524 -25.08 30.68 -9.73
CA SER A 524 -25.95 29.98 -8.76
C SER A 524 -25.28 28.70 -8.25
N PRO A 525 -25.72 28.14 -7.11
CA PRO A 525 -25.26 26.79 -6.68
C PRO A 525 -25.45 25.74 -7.75
N ALA A 526 -26.51 25.82 -8.54
CA ALA A 526 -26.74 24.93 -9.68
C ALA A 526 -25.69 25.11 -10.78
N ASP A 527 -25.27 26.34 -11.07
CA ASP A 527 -24.22 26.61 -12.05
C ASP A 527 -22.87 26.13 -11.57
N LEU A 528 -22.54 26.30 -10.30
CA LEU A 528 -21.31 25.75 -9.72
C LEU A 528 -21.32 24.20 -9.73
N THR A 529 -22.45 23.60 -9.54
CA THR A 529 -22.63 22.15 -9.69
C THR A 529 -22.45 21.72 -11.14
N ARG A 530 -22.96 22.50 -12.09
CA ARG A 530 -22.77 22.30 -13.53
C ARG A 530 -21.34 22.52 -13.98
N LEU A 531 -20.62 23.47 -13.39
CA LEU A 531 -19.23 23.73 -13.73
C LEU A 531 -18.32 22.51 -13.57
N ARG A 532 -18.74 21.51 -12.87
CA ARG A 532 -18.04 20.22 -12.80
C ARG A 532 -18.37 19.29 -13.96
N GLY A 533 -19.47 19.51 -14.62
CA GLY A 533 -19.82 18.84 -15.86
C GLY A 533 -18.97 19.20 -17.07
N TRP A 534 -18.06 20.18 -16.93
CA TRP A 534 -16.86 20.56 -17.69
C TRP A 534 -16.95 20.62 -19.19
N THR A 535 -17.69 19.79 -19.82
CA THR A 535 -17.71 19.66 -21.27
C THR A 535 -18.53 20.75 -21.94
N ARG A 536 -19.23 21.61 -21.18
CA ARG A 536 -20.17 22.58 -21.71
C ARG A 536 -20.00 24.04 -21.28
N PHE A 537 -19.15 24.30 -20.28
CA PHE A 537 -18.79 25.69 -20.02
C PHE A 537 -17.72 26.08 -21.02
N ASP A 538 -18.01 27.04 -21.89
CA ASP A 538 -16.99 27.58 -22.78
C ASP A 538 -15.99 28.42 -21.98
N THR A 539 -15.02 27.72 -21.41
CA THR A 539 -13.93 28.34 -20.62
C THR A 539 -13.11 29.32 -21.47
N LYS A 540 -13.26 29.32 -22.80
CA LYS A 540 -12.59 30.28 -23.67
C LYS A 540 -13.14 31.69 -23.51
N GLN A 541 -14.40 31.83 -23.12
CA GLN A 541 -15.06 33.12 -22.88
C GLN A 541 -15.05 33.55 -21.41
N ALA A 542 -14.63 32.67 -20.47
CA ALA A 542 -14.59 33.00 -19.07
C ALA A 542 -13.49 34.03 -18.74
N THR A 543 -13.81 35.00 -17.90
CA THR A 543 -12.83 35.95 -17.38
C THR A 543 -11.76 35.25 -16.55
N LYS A 544 -10.68 35.94 -16.19
CA LYS A 544 -9.62 35.38 -15.35
C LYS A 544 -10.18 35.03 -13.96
N GLU A 545 -11.03 35.85 -13.40
CA GLU A 545 -11.68 35.64 -12.11
C GLU A 545 -12.59 34.42 -12.14
N GLU A 546 -13.42 34.28 -13.16
CA GLU A 546 -14.29 33.12 -13.34
C GLU A 546 -13.47 31.83 -13.47
N LYS A 547 -12.39 31.83 -14.25
CA LYS A 547 -11.48 30.68 -14.36
C LYS A 547 -10.89 30.31 -13.00
N THR A 548 -10.47 31.28 -12.21
CA THR A 548 -9.90 31.05 -10.89
C THR A 548 -10.93 30.40 -9.94
N VAL A 549 -12.19 30.85 -9.95
CA VAL A 549 -13.28 30.23 -9.16
C VAL A 549 -13.57 28.82 -9.67
N ILE A 550 -13.60 28.64 -10.97
CA ILE A 550 -13.84 27.35 -11.60
C ILE A 550 -12.77 26.34 -11.20
N ASP A 551 -11.49 26.69 -11.34
CA ASP A 551 -10.36 25.83 -10.99
C ASP A 551 -10.32 25.47 -9.50
N PHE A 552 -10.63 26.47 -8.65
CA PHE A 552 -10.77 26.24 -7.21
C PHE A 552 -11.91 25.27 -6.92
N TYR A 553 -13.09 25.54 -7.46
CA TYR A 553 -14.27 24.73 -7.20
C TYR A 553 -14.08 23.28 -7.63
N GLN A 554 -13.39 23.04 -8.74
CA GLN A 554 -13.01 21.70 -9.18
C GLN A 554 -12.26 20.94 -8.13
N ARG A 555 -11.24 21.57 -7.59
CA ARG A 555 -10.35 20.91 -6.64
C ARG A 555 -11.03 20.65 -5.31
N TRP A 556 -11.77 21.64 -4.84
CA TRP A 556 -12.50 21.53 -3.58
C TRP A 556 -13.69 20.59 -3.67
N TRP A 557 -14.49 20.74 -4.69
CA TRP A 557 -15.68 19.91 -4.88
C TRP A 557 -15.35 18.43 -5.07
N GLY A 558 -14.20 18.10 -5.61
CA GLY A 558 -13.75 16.76 -5.94
C GLY A 558 -13.96 16.38 -7.41
N ASN A 559 -13.38 15.30 -7.87
CA ASN A 559 -13.52 14.83 -9.24
C ASN A 559 -14.89 14.16 -9.44
N GLY A 560 -15.63 14.50 -10.50
CA GLY A 560 -16.96 13.99 -10.78
C GLY A 560 -17.12 12.47 -10.83
N ARG A 561 -16.04 11.72 -11.11
CA ARG A 561 -16.02 10.26 -11.14
C ARG A 561 -15.35 9.63 -9.92
N THR A 562 -14.67 10.39 -9.10
CA THR A 562 -14.01 9.91 -7.88
C THR A 562 -14.66 10.56 -6.67
N TYR A 563 -15.09 9.74 -5.73
CA TYR A 563 -15.69 10.18 -4.46
C TYR A 563 -14.66 10.28 -3.33
N VAL A 564 -13.40 9.90 -3.58
CA VAL A 564 -12.34 9.98 -2.58
C VAL A 564 -11.86 11.42 -2.47
N HIS A 565 -12.01 11.98 -1.28
CA HIS A 565 -11.53 13.33 -0.97
C HIS A 565 -10.63 13.31 0.27
N PRO A 566 -9.30 13.35 0.11
CA PRO A 566 -8.36 13.15 1.22
C PRO A 566 -8.52 14.17 2.36
N LEU A 567 -8.94 15.38 2.06
CA LEU A 567 -9.14 16.42 3.06
C LEU A 567 -10.28 16.10 4.05
N LEU A 568 -11.21 15.20 3.70
CA LEU A 568 -12.24 14.74 4.64
C LEU A 568 -11.63 14.02 5.85
N LEU A 569 -10.54 13.30 5.68
CA LEU A 569 -9.83 12.65 6.79
C LEU A 569 -9.33 13.66 7.81
N TRP A 570 -8.84 14.81 7.35
CA TRP A 570 -8.43 15.90 8.21
C TRP A 570 -9.64 16.66 8.79
N LEU A 571 -10.66 16.95 7.99
CA LEU A 571 -11.88 17.64 8.44
C LEU A 571 -12.65 16.87 9.50
N GLN A 572 -12.55 15.54 9.47
CA GLN A 572 -13.16 14.64 10.46
C GLN A 572 -12.10 14.00 11.38
N ARG A 573 -10.93 14.64 11.56
CA ARG A 573 -9.77 14.08 12.25
C ARG A 573 -10.04 13.56 13.66
N GLU A 574 -10.92 14.20 14.40
CA GLU A 574 -11.32 13.75 15.73
C GLU A 574 -12.04 12.39 15.68
N THR A 575 -12.92 12.21 14.71
CA THR A 575 -13.62 10.94 14.47
C THR A 575 -12.67 9.88 13.91
N VAL A 576 -11.85 10.26 12.93
CA VAL A 576 -10.91 9.38 12.24
C VAL A 576 -9.82 8.85 13.18
N ALA A 577 -9.35 9.68 14.11
CA ALA A 577 -8.34 9.27 15.10
C ALA A 577 -8.83 8.18 16.06
N GLY A 578 -10.16 8.06 16.22
CA GLY A 578 -10.78 7.01 17.03
C GLY A 578 -11.09 5.71 16.28
N PHE A 579 -10.69 5.56 15.02
CA PHE A 579 -10.92 4.33 14.26
C PHE A 579 -9.89 3.27 14.64
N ASP A 580 -10.38 2.06 14.90
CA ASP A 580 -9.53 0.90 15.13
C ASP A 580 -8.90 0.42 13.81
N GLY A 581 -7.69 -0.15 13.91
CA GLY A 581 -7.01 -0.76 12.77
C GLY A 581 -5.71 -0.07 12.38
N SER A 582 -5.02 -0.65 11.40
CA SER A 582 -3.76 -0.10 10.91
C SER A 582 -3.99 1.14 10.04
N PRO A 583 -3.27 2.24 10.28
CA PRO A 583 -3.32 3.42 9.41
C PRO A 583 -2.74 3.16 8.01
N VAL A 584 -1.91 2.15 7.87
CA VAL A 584 -1.28 1.76 6.62
C VAL A 584 -1.87 0.45 6.16
N ALA A 585 -2.66 0.50 5.09
CA ALA A 585 -3.07 -0.70 4.40
C ALA A 585 -1.84 -1.30 3.71
N GLY A 586 -1.35 -2.43 4.20
CA GLY A 586 -0.44 -3.28 3.46
C GLY A 586 -1.12 -3.77 2.16
N ARG A 587 -0.39 -4.52 1.32
CA ARG A 587 -0.96 -5.03 0.05
C ARG A 587 -2.29 -5.78 0.24
N ASP A 588 -2.46 -6.42 1.40
CA ASP A 588 -3.59 -7.27 1.74
C ASP A 588 -4.46 -6.70 2.88
N GLU A 589 -4.10 -5.56 3.47
CA GLU A 589 -4.87 -4.91 4.53
C GLU A 589 -5.95 -3.98 3.97
N ASP A 590 -7.02 -3.82 4.72
CA ASP A 590 -8.07 -2.84 4.43
C ASP A 590 -7.89 -1.62 5.32
N THR A 591 -8.30 -0.46 4.80
CA THR A 591 -8.46 0.73 5.64
C THR A 591 -9.63 0.51 6.60
N PRO A 592 -9.54 1.00 7.85
CA PRO A 592 -10.63 0.87 8.82
C PRO A 592 -11.82 1.77 8.48
N TYR A 593 -11.75 2.54 7.40
CA TYR A 593 -12.76 3.50 6.97
C TYR A 593 -13.09 3.37 5.50
N ASP A 594 -14.28 3.82 5.16
CA ASP A 594 -14.75 4.02 3.80
C ASP A 594 -15.13 5.49 3.59
N TYR A 595 -15.10 5.95 2.34
CA TYR A 595 -15.76 7.18 1.94
C TYR A 595 -17.23 6.87 1.67
N ASP A 596 -18.10 7.31 2.59
CA ASP A 596 -19.54 7.05 2.55
C ASP A 596 -20.29 8.24 1.98
N HIS A 597 -21.27 7.95 1.11
CA HIS A 597 -22.22 8.95 0.63
C HIS A 597 -23.33 9.16 1.68
N ILE A 598 -23.52 10.37 2.17
CA ILE A 598 -24.61 10.71 3.09
C ILE A 598 -25.94 10.40 2.41
N CYS A 599 -26.15 10.95 1.21
CA CYS A 599 -27.21 10.49 0.31
C CYS A 599 -26.65 9.39 -0.59
N PRO A 600 -27.07 8.13 -0.44
CA PRO A 600 -26.44 6.98 -1.07
C PRO A 600 -26.46 7.01 -2.60
N ALA A 601 -25.41 6.52 -3.23
CA ALA A 601 -25.29 6.44 -4.68
C ALA A 601 -26.46 5.68 -5.35
N ASN A 602 -27.01 4.69 -4.67
CA ASN A 602 -28.19 3.96 -5.16
C ASN A 602 -29.45 4.83 -5.32
N HIS A 603 -29.53 5.98 -4.61
CA HIS A 603 -30.68 6.86 -4.71
C HIS A 603 -30.58 7.83 -5.89
N TRP A 604 -29.38 8.25 -6.26
CA TRP A 604 -29.15 9.26 -7.30
C TRP A 604 -28.35 8.75 -8.51
N GLY A 605 -27.63 7.65 -8.37
CA GLY A 605 -26.80 7.09 -9.44
C GLY A 605 -27.63 6.30 -10.46
N ASN A 606 -27.14 6.23 -11.69
CA ASN A 606 -27.80 5.56 -12.83
C ASN A 606 -27.16 4.20 -13.15
N TRP A 607 -26.90 3.38 -12.13
CA TRP A 607 -26.15 2.13 -12.25
C TRP A 607 -26.84 1.05 -13.08
N THR A 608 -28.17 1.08 -13.17
CA THR A 608 -28.97 -0.01 -13.74
C THR A 608 -29.48 0.26 -15.15
N GLY A 609 -29.13 1.39 -15.76
CA GLY A 609 -29.71 1.78 -17.05
C GLY A 609 -31.21 2.10 -17.03
N GLU A 610 -31.85 2.06 -15.85
CA GLU A 610 -33.25 2.42 -15.69
C GLU A 610 -33.43 3.92 -15.91
N LYS A 611 -34.09 4.27 -16.99
CA LYS A 611 -34.49 5.65 -17.32
C LYS A 611 -35.94 5.85 -16.87
N GLY A 612 -36.13 6.35 -15.66
CA GLY A 612 -37.46 6.75 -15.18
C GLY A 612 -37.57 8.29 -15.09
N PRO A 613 -38.76 8.87 -15.19
CA PRO A 613 -38.98 10.31 -15.08
C PRO A 613 -38.53 10.88 -13.73
N ASP A 614 -38.51 10.05 -12.69
CA ASP A 614 -38.25 10.43 -11.29
C ASP A 614 -36.76 10.30 -10.93
N ARG A 615 -35.87 10.22 -11.88
CA ARG A 615 -34.43 10.12 -11.65
C ARG A 615 -33.80 11.51 -11.47
N LEU A 616 -32.84 11.60 -10.54
CA LEU A 616 -32.11 12.83 -10.27
C LEU A 616 -31.53 13.47 -11.54
N ILE A 617 -31.04 12.66 -12.47
CA ILE A 617 -30.47 13.13 -13.74
C ILE A 617 -31.43 13.97 -14.56
N ASN A 618 -32.73 13.68 -14.51
CA ASN A 618 -33.71 14.39 -15.30
C ASN A 618 -33.93 15.84 -14.80
N PHE A 619 -33.54 16.13 -13.58
CA PHE A 619 -33.71 17.43 -12.94
C PHE A 619 -32.44 18.27 -12.93
N LEU A 620 -31.25 17.64 -13.05
CA LEU A 620 -30.01 18.33 -12.77
C LEU A 620 -29.43 19.13 -13.92
N VAL A 621 -29.56 18.72 -15.16
CA VAL A 621 -28.99 19.49 -16.30
C VAL A 621 -29.57 19.01 -17.62
N ASN A 622 -30.60 19.61 -18.14
CA ASN A 622 -31.04 19.46 -19.54
C ASN A 622 -30.68 18.13 -20.25
N GLY A 623 -30.76 17.00 -19.53
CA GLY A 623 -30.43 15.68 -20.05
C GLY A 623 -28.93 15.32 -20.09
N ASP A 624 -28.06 16.06 -19.40
CA ASP A 624 -26.64 15.72 -19.29
C ASP A 624 -26.40 14.60 -18.27
N ASP A 625 -25.97 13.46 -18.73
CA ASP A 625 -25.69 12.28 -17.92
C ASP A 625 -24.58 12.47 -16.85
N THR A 626 -23.89 13.61 -16.87
CA THR A 626 -22.76 13.86 -15.95
C THR A 626 -23.16 14.68 -14.73
N GLY A 627 -24.27 15.42 -14.77
CA GLY A 627 -24.66 16.38 -13.70
C GLY A 627 -24.88 15.73 -12.34
N HIS A 628 -25.54 14.57 -12.28
CA HIS A 628 -25.83 13.87 -11.03
C HIS A 628 -24.57 13.35 -10.31
N TRP A 629 -23.53 12.96 -11.06
CA TRP A 629 -22.26 12.53 -10.51
C TRP A 629 -21.55 13.64 -9.76
N HIS A 630 -21.69 14.85 -10.22
CA HIS A 630 -21.03 16.01 -9.62
C HIS A 630 -21.60 16.38 -8.27
N VAL A 631 -22.92 16.33 -8.12
CA VAL A 631 -23.58 16.56 -6.82
C VAL A 631 -23.33 15.37 -5.89
N GLY A 632 -23.60 14.18 -6.37
CA GLY A 632 -23.53 12.96 -5.59
C GLY A 632 -22.13 12.63 -5.07
N ASN A 633 -21.09 12.85 -5.85
CA ASN A 633 -19.70 12.58 -5.50
C ASN A 633 -18.94 13.79 -4.94
N SER A 634 -19.61 14.91 -4.68
CA SER A 634 -18.92 16.08 -4.11
C SER A 634 -18.55 15.85 -2.65
N ILE A 635 -17.56 16.61 -2.18
CA ILE A 635 -17.17 16.63 -0.76
C ILE A 635 -18.39 16.93 0.15
N GLY A 636 -19.34 17.71 -0.35
CA GLY A 636 -20.57 18.06 0.39
C GLY A 636 -21.47 16.86 0.68
N ASN A 637 -21.46 15.81 -0.15
CA ASN A 637 -22.23 14.58 0.07
C ASN A 637 -21.41 13.45 0.67
N MET A 638 -20.11 13.64 0.92
CA MET A 638 -19.22 12.60 1.40
C MET A 638 -18.87 12.75 2.87
N ARG A 639 -18.73 11.64 3.57
CA ARG A 639 -18.12 11.56 4.90
C ARG A 639 -17.12 10.41 4.95
N VAL A 640 -16.15 10.50 5.85
CA VAL A 640 -15.31 9.35 6.22
C VAL A 640 -16.06 8.62 7.33
N TRP A 641 -16.29 7.33 7.15
CA TRP A 641 -17.09 6.53 8.06
C TRP A 641 -16.43 5.19 8.34
N GLN A 642 -16.62 4.68 9.55
CA GLN A 642 -16.07 3.36 9.92
C GLN A 642 -16.58 2.29 8.95
N SER A 643 -15.68 1.49 8.38
CA SER A 643 -16.02 0.53 7.32
C SER A 643 -17.15 -0.42 7.70
N GLU A 644 -17.17 -0.90 8.93
CA GLU A 644 -18.23 -1.81 9.40
C GLU A 644 -19.59 -1.12 9.50
N LYS A 645 -19.62 0.11 10.03
CA LYS A 645 -20.86 0.90 10.13
C LYS A 645 -21.39 1.30 8.77
N ASN A 646 -20.50 1.79 7.87
CA ASN A 646 -20.89 2.14 6.51
C ASN A 646 -21.61 0.99 5.79
N ARG A 647 -21.09 -0.21 5.96
CA ARG A 647 -21.64 -1.42 5.34
C ARG A 647 -22.97 -1.85 5.98
N SER A 648 -23.14 -1.60 7.27
CA SER A 648 -24.41 -1.79 7.97
C SER A 648 -25.47 -0.81 7.50
N ASP A 649 -25.08 0.46 7.31
CA ASP A 649 -25.98 1.51 6.84
C ASP A 649 -26.46 1.28 5.40
N GLY A 650 -25.61 0.67 4.56
CA GLY A 650 -25.93 0.29 3.18
C GLY A 650 -26.51 1.45 2.37
N ALA A 651 -27.69 1.25 1.78
CA ALA A 651 -28.41 2.25 0.98
C ALA A 651 -29.44 3.05 1.79
N ALA A 652 -29.30 3.14 3.11
CA ALA A 652 -30.22 3.91 3.94
C ALA A 652 -30.23 5.39 3.56
N ALA A 653 -31.41 6.01 3.58
CA ALA A 653 -31.59 7.43 3.31
C ALA A 653 -30.93 8.30 4.39
N PRO A 654 -30.55 9.57 4.10
CA PRO A 654 -29.90 10.45 5.06
C PRO A 654 -30.58 10.54 6.42
N ILE A 655 -31.92 10.56 6.44
CA ILE A 655 -32.69 10.62 7.70
C ILE A 655 -32.38 9.42 8.62
N LYS A 656 -32.19 8.23 8.05
CA LYS A 656 -31.85 7.01 8.80
C LYS A 656 -30.36 6.92 9.11
N LYS A 657 -29.50 7.28 8.15
CA LYS A 657 -28.03 7.28 8.36
C LYS A 657 -27.57 8.24 9.46
N LEU A 658 -28.27 9.35 9.61
CA LEU A 658 -27.98 10.40 10.58
C LEU A 658 -28.95 10.35 11.78
N GLU A 659 -29.88 9.39 11.81
CA GLU A 659 -30.91 9.23 12.84
C GLU A 659 -31.64 10.54 13.14
N LEU A 660 -31.99 11.33 12.10
CA LEU A 660 -32.55 12.68 12.26
C LEU A 660 -33.91 12.70 12.95
N ASP A 661 -34.60 11.56 13.01
CA ASP A 661 -35.83 11.32 13.76
C ASP A 661 -35.60 11.04 15.26
N ASN A 662 -34.34 10.85 15.70
CA ASN A 662 -33.97 10.64 17.09
C ASN A 662 -32.92 11.66 17.54
N PRO A 663 -33.32 12.79 18.15
CA PRO A 663 -32.39 13.85 18.57
C PRO A 663 -31.27 13.42 19.53
N ALA A 664 -31.52 12.37 20.32
CA ALA A 664 -30.56 11.92 21.31
C ALA A 664 -29.29 11.28 20.69
N SER A 665 -29.46 10.50 19.61
CA SER A 665 -28.36 9.87 18.89
C SER A 665 -27.87 10.71 17.71
N SER A 666 -28.75 11.48 17.11
CA SER A 666 -28.49 12.32 15.93
C SER A 666 -27.33 13.31 16.16
N SER A 667 -27.27 13.97 17.33
CA SER A 667 -26.25 14.98 17.62
C SER A 667 -24.82 14.45 17.45
N ALA A 668 -24.54 13.23 17.94
CA ALA A 668 -23.23 12.60 17.80
C ALA A 668 -22.91 12.25 16.35
N LEU A 669 -23.87 11.68 15.60
CA LEU A 669 -23.70 11.31 14.20
C LEU A 669 -23.49 12.52 13.29
N ILE A 670 -24.19 13.61 13.56
CA ILE A 670 -24.06 14.89 12.86
C ILE A 670 -22.65 15.46 13.08
N ALA A 671 -22.21 15.54 14.33
CA ALA A 671 -20.86 16.01 14.68
C ALA A 671 -19.76 15.13 14.04
N GLN A 672 -19.87 13.81 14.17
CA GLN A 672 -18.94 12.85 13.56
C GLN A 672 -18.90 12.95 12.04
N SER A 673 -20.01 13.33 11.41
CA SER A 673 -20.11 13.51 9.96
C SER A 673 -19.71 14.93 9.50
N ALA A 674 -19.26 15.78 10.41
CA ALA A 674 -18.97 17.20 10.13
C ALA A 674 -20.12 17.89 9.40
N ILE A 675 -21.32 17.79 9.97
CA ILE A 675 -22.56 18.42 9.50
C ILE A 675 -22.95 19.50 10.52
N ASP A 676 -23.32 20.68 10.03
CA ASP A 676 -23.83 21.76 10.88
C ASP A 676 -25.33 21.61 11.16
N ALA A 677 -25.79 22.06 12.31
CA ALA A 677 -27.20 22.00 12.67
C ALA A 677 -28.12 22.68 11.65
N SER A 678 -27.67 23.78 11.01
CA SER A 678 -28.36 24.45 9.93
C SER A 678 -28.64 23.63 8.67
N GLN A 679 -27.96 22.51 8.52
CA GLN A 679 -28.06 21.62 7.34
C GLN A 679 -29.05 20.46 7.55
N ILE A 680 -29.54 20.27 8.77
CA ILE A 680 -30.42 19.14 9.13
C ILE A 680 -31.70 19.16 8.32
N GLU A 681 -32.34 20.32 8.16
CA GLU A 681 -33.55 20.46 7.35
C GLU A 681 -33.33 20.07 5.90
N GLY A 682 -32.18 20.44 5.32
CA GLY A 682 -31.79 20.06 3.95
C GLY A 682 -31.60 18.57 3.79
N TRP A 683 -30.91 17.92 4.73
CA TRP A 683 -30.74 16.47 4.72
C TRP A 683 -32.05 15.72 4.94
N THR A 684 -32.94 16.23 5.76
CA THR A 684 -34.30 15.72 5.92
C THR A 684 -35.10 15.90 4.63
N GLY A 685 -35.06 17.08 4.03
CA GLY A 685 -35.79 17.39 2.80
C GLY A 685 -35.38 16.63 1.56
N CYS A 686 -34.10 16.21 1.47
CA CYS A 686 -33.62 15.36 0.38
C CYS A 686 -33.75 13.86 0.68
N SER A 687 -34.12 13.47 1.90
CA SER A 687 -34.30 12.08 2.27
C SER A 687 -35.49 11.44 1.56
N GLY A 688 -35.37 10.17 1.22
CA GLY A 688 -36.36 9.40 0.50
C GLY A 688 -35.68 8.33 -0.36
N GLU A 689 -36.45 7.51 -1.03
CA GLU A 689 -35.93 6.52 -1.95
C GLU A 689 -35.65 7.12 -3.34
N ARG A 690 -35.77 6.39 -4.38
CA ARG A 690 -35.36 6.76 -5.75
C ARG A 690 -36.27 7.80 -6.45
N ASN A 691 -37.36 8.23 -5.81
CA ASN A 691 -38.36 9.11 -6.42
C ASN A 691 -37.97 10.59 -6.23
N TRP A 692 -37.30 11.17 -7.19
CA TRP A 692 -36.91 12.55 -7.19
C TRP A 692 -38.03 13.46 -7.73
N ASN A 693 -38.14 14.64 -7.15
CA ASN A 693 -38.96 15.75 -7.62
C ASN A 693 -38.20 17.06 -7.43
N GLU A 694 -38.67 18.14 -8.02
CA GLU A 694 -37.99 19.43 -7.99
C GLU A 694 -37.62 19.92 -6.58
N LYS A 695 -38.58 19.82 -5.63
CA LYS A 695 -38.35 20.24 -4.24
C LYS A 695 -37.23 19.45 -3.58
N ARG A 696 -37.21 18.16 -3.78
CA ARG A 696 -36.22 17.26 -3.22
C ARG A 696 -34.84 17.44 -3.88
N VAL A 697 -34.82 17.67 -5.18
CA VAL A 697 -33.57 18.00 -5.92
C VAL A 697 -32.98 19.31 -5.42
N GLN A 698 -33.81 20.34 -5.26
CA GLN A 698 -33.36 21.63 -4.72
C GLN A 698 -32.80 21.46 -3.31
N ALA A 699 -33.49 20.75 -2.41
CA ALA A 699 -33.00 20.47 -1.06
C ALA A 699 -31.62 19.75 -1.10
N PHE A 700 -31.45 18.75 -1.96
CA PHE A 700 -30.20 18.02 -2.12
C PHE A 700 -29.06 18.91 -2.63
N GLN A 701 -29.29 19.66 -3.70
CA GLN A 701 -28.28 20.59 -4.23
C GLN A 701 -27.87 21.64 -3.20
N GLN A 702 -28.85 22.23 -2.53
CA GLN A 702 -28.59 23.28 -1.53
C GLN A 702 -27.83 22.73 -0.32
N VAL A 703 -28.23 21.61 0.26
CA VAL A 703 -27.57 21.07 1.45
C VAL A 703 -26.15 20.59 1.13
N VAL A 704 -25.93 19.99 -0.04
CA VAL A 704 -24.60 19.57 -0.49
C VAL A 704 -23.69 20.77 -0.71
N GLU A 705 -24.18 21.82 -1.34
CA GLU A 705 -23.44 23.06 -1.54
C GLU A 705 -23.13 23.80 -0.22
N GLN A 706 -24.12 23.93 0.65
CA GLN A 706 -23.94 24.53 1.97
C GLN A 706 -22.89 23.80 2.78
N ARG A 707 -22.93 22.46 2.80
CA ARG A 707 -21.96 21.67 3.53
C ARG A 707 -20.57 21.76 2.90
N ALA A 708 -20.45 21.68 1.57
CA ALA A 708 -19.16 21.82 0.89
C ALA A 708 -18.50 23.16 1.22
N PHE A 709 -19.28 24.24 1.28
CA PHE A 709 -18.78 25.57 1.62
C PHE A 709 -18.46 25.69 3.12
N ALA A 710 -19.28 25.16 4.01
CA ALA A 710 -19.01 25.15 5.45
C ALA A 710 -17.72 24.40 5.78
N LEU A 711 -17.49 23.23 5.16
CA LEU A 711 -16.25 22.46 5.27
C LEU A 711 -15.04 23.28 4.77
N TYR A 712 -15.20 24.01 3.66
CA TYR A 712 -14.13 24.89 3.16
C TYR A 712 -13.83 26.05 4.09
N LYS A 713 -14.86 26.72 4.61
CA LYS A 713 -14.70 27.81 5.57
C LYS A 713 -13.97 27.35 6.82
N ARG A 714 -14.31 26.14 7.31
CA ARG A 714 -13.63 25.50 8.43
C ARG A 714 -12.16 25.21 8.09
N PHE A 715 -11.89 24.60 6.94
CA PHE A 715 -10.54 24.34 6.41
C PHE A 715 -9.70 25.63 6.36
N TYR A 716 -10.23 26.68 5.76
CA TYR A 716 -9.54 27.95 5.61
C TYR A 716 -9.23 28.62 6.95
N THR A 717 -10.19 28.62 7.87
CA THR A 717 -10.11 29.32 9.16
C THR A 717 -9.22 28.57 10.15
N GLU A 718 -9.41 27.26 10.32
CA GLU A 718 -8.65 26.46 11.28
C GLU A 718 -7.16 26.39 10.93
N LEU A 719 -6.83 26.40 9.65
CA LEU A 719 -5.44 26.43 9.18
C LEU A 719 -4.84 27.85 9.10
N GLY A 720 -5.63 28.89 9.35
CA GLY A 720 -5.13 30.27 9.35
C GLY A 720 -4.65 30.77 7.99
N PHE A 721 -5.27 30.35 6.87
CA PHE A 721 -4.86 30.80 5.53
C PHE A 721 -4.97 32.34 5.32
N SER A 722 -5.73 33.02 6.16
CA SER A 722 -5.77 34.52 6.19
C SER A 722 -4.39 35.13 6.46
N GLU A 723 -3.51 34.45 7.20
CA GLU A 723 -2.16 34.93 7.48
C GLU A 723 -1.29 34.97 6.22
N TRP A 724 -1.48 34.02 5.29
CA TRP A 724 -0.77 34.01 4.01
C TRP A 724 -1.27 35.09 3.05
N SER A 725 -2.57 35.42 3.10
CA SER A 725 -3.14 36.48 2.28
C SER A 725 -2.70 37.87 2.73
N ALA A 726 -2.49 38.08 4.02
CA ALA A 726 -2.00 39.35 4.57
C ALA A 726 -0.53 39.67 4.19
N THR A 727 0.27 38.62 3.91
CA THR A 727 1.67 38.77 3.47
C THR A 727 1.82 38.90 1.94
N SER A 728 0.72 38.81 1.19
CA SER A 728 0.70 38.86 -0.29
C SER A 728 0.27 40.25 -0.82
N ALA A 729 -0.06 41.23 0.06
CA ALA A 729 -0.27 42.62 -0.27
C ALA A 729 1.04 43.43 -0.03
#